data_b16ffffeaea57173286d78c998d20664
#
_entry.id   b16ffffeaea57173286d78c998d20664
#
_cell.length_a   1.000
_cell.length_b   1.000
_cell.length_c   1.000
_cell.angle_alpha   90.00
_cell.angle_beta   90.00
_cell.angle_gamma   90.00
#
_symmetry.space_group_name_H-M   'P 1'
#
loop_
_entity.id
_entity.type
_entity.pdbx_description
1 polymer ?
#
loop_
_entity_poly.entity_id
_entity_poly.type
_entity_poly.pdbx_seq_one_letter_code
_entity_poly.pdbx_strand_id
1 'polypeptide(L)'
;MKQTPTLLLIIAAFLSVAPVLSRAEPPQPLLHEMFTDHAVLQRGRPIPVWGDSVAGDRITLSIDGKTVETHADAAGHWRAAFPAMSAGGPYVLSARAQSGASQSIADILIGDVFLCSGQSNMELPVSRSQNAEAEIAAAKSDSIRLLSVAHDSSATPLRHFLTPVAWTVLSPGTISGFSAACYYFARELQKTQSLPVGLIHSSWGGSRIEPWMSDAALRPLGSFDARLDLLRLYARDQRAGNDRQGEMWQQWWHARADTTPWQTAEGNWSDVPEPMRDWKTWGVPELKNHDGTVWFRRNVALTAQQAASAATLSIGGIDEVDETWLNGKPIGYSFGYGTERTYPVPPNLLKAGDNSIVINVLSTWGAAGMYGPREHMALRFADGSAAGLAGQWRYQIVPDSFGYPPRGPWDPVGGLAAIHNAMIAPLTPYGLKGVLWYQGESNASDAAQYQSLLSALMKDWRREFAAELPFLIVELPNFGSIPTAPMASDWANLREAQRRAVLSDPHAALAVTIDVGEPQELHPPDKQAVGRRLARAARHLIYAEPVSASGPVPRSALREGDRISIGFGDVEGALVTYSSNRAAGFELCAAEQSSCRYVDSVVEGDRVLLDAAAGAGATRVRYCWGDAPLCNLSDRSGLPAGPFEIAIRP
;
A
#
# COMPACT_ATOMS: atom_id res chain seq x y z
N MET A 1 96.64 3.63 -14.28
CA MET A 1 96.09 3.13 -12.98
C MET A 1 95.55 4.35 -12.23
N LYS A 2 94.24 4.58 -12.26
CA LYS A 2 93.58 5.59 -11.40
C LYS A 2 92.22 4.95 -11.00
N GLN A 3 92.09 4.70 -9.76
CA GLN A 3 90.85 4.22 -9.15
C GLN A 3 89.91 5.39 -8.94
N THR A 4 88.66 5.25 -9.32
CA THR A 4 87.57 6.17 -9.03
C THR A 4 86.65 5.56 -7.93
N PRO A 5 86.31 6.28 -6.85
CA PRO A 5 85.40 5.77 -5.83
C PRO A 5 83.91 5.98 -6.24
N THR A 6 83.12 4.97 -6.09
CA THR A 6 81.67 4.93 -6.30
C THR A 6 80.97 5.55 -5.05
N LEU A 7 80.24 6.65 -5.25
CA LEU A 7 79.48 7.32 -4.22
C LEU A 7 78.07 6.66 -4.14
N LEU A 8 77.73 6.04 -3.01
CA LEU A 8 76.39 5.48 -2.74
C LEU A 8 75.49 6.64 -2.27
N LEU A 9 74.46 6.96 -3.08
CA LEU A 9 73.44 7.92 -2.69
C LEU A 9 72.32 7.15 -1.97
N ILE A 10 72.15 7.39 -0.67
CA ILE A 10 71.00 6.87 0.12
C ILE A 10 69.87 7.89 -0.05
N ILE A 11 68.80 7.55 -0.80
CA ILE A 11 67.60 8.34 -0.88
C ILE A 11 66.68 7.93 0.29
N ALA A 12 66.56 8.81 1.29
CA ALA A 12 65.58 8.69 2.35
C ALA A 12 64.20 9.17 1.82
N ALA A 13 63.29 8.24 1.60
CA ALA A 13 61.91 8.56 1.25
C ALA A 13 61.16 9.02 2.51
N PHE A 14 60.87 10.29 2.64
CA PHE A 14 59.93 10.85 3.58
C PHE A 14 58.52 10.50 3.11
N LEU A 15 57.85 9.53 3.77
CA LEU A 15 56.42 9.34 3.66
C LEU A 15 55.72 10.49 4.40
N SER A 16 55.24 11.47 3.65
CA SER A 16 54.32 12.50 4.16
C SER A 16 52.93 11.86 4.32
N VAL A 17 52.56 11.51 5.56
CA VAL A 17 51.17 11.18 5.93
C VAL A 17 50.39 12.49 5.90
N ALA A 18 49.65 12.72 4.80
CA ALA A 18 48.67 13.80 4.76
C ALA A 18 47.51 13.41 5.73
N PRO A 19 47.07 14.34 6.61
CA PRO A 19 45.88 14.07 7.42
C PRO A 19 44.68 13.90 6.48
N VAL A 20 44.02 12.75 6.58
CA VAL A 20 42.68 12.56 5.99
C VAL A 20 41.76 13.53 6.71
N LEU A 21 41.43 14.62 6.07
CA LEU A 21 40.36 15.51 6.52
C LEU A 21 39.07 14.67 6.51
N SER A 22 38.68 14.20 7.68
CA SER A 22 37.35 13.66 7.92
C SER A 22 36.36 14.75 7.47
N ARG A 23 35.66 14.50 6.37
CA ARG A 23 34.56 15.34 5.93
C ARG A 23 33.51 15.20 7.04
N ALA A 24 33.32 16.26 7.83
CA ALA A 24 32.25 16.29 8.83
C ALA A 24 30.95 15.97 8.06
N GLU A 25 30.23 14.94 8.50
CA GLU A 25 28.86 14.72 8.03
C GLU A 25 28.09 16.04 8.23
N PRO A 26 27.23 16.42 7.26
CA PRO A 26 26.38 17.59 7.46
C PRO A 26 25.60 17.41 8.76
N PRO A 27 25.51 18.46 9.61
CA PRO A 27 24.79 18.36 10.86
C PRO A 27 23.38 17.85 10.60
N GLN A 28 22.97 16.80 11.30
CA GLN A 28 21.61 16.28 11.25
C GLN A 28 20.62 17.42 11.56
N PRO A 29 19.52 17.55 10.81
CA PRO A 29 18.53 18.58 11.08
C PRO A 29 17.97 18.41 12.51
N LEU A 30 17.82 19.53 13.21
CA LEU A 30 17.33 19.54 14.59
C LEU A 30 15.86 19.11 14.69
N LEU A 31 15.04 19.52 13.71
CA LEU A 31 13.64 19.13 13.56
C LEU A 31 13.54 17.91 12.64
N HIS A 32 12.63 17.00 12.97
CA HIS A 32 12.28 15.90 12.09
C HIS A 32 11.79 16.41 10.73
N GLU A 33 12.01 15.65 9.65
CA GLU A 33 11.68 16.02 8.26
C GLU A 33 10.20 16.28 7.99
N MET A 34 9.30 15.90 8.90
CA MET A 34 7.89 16.30 8.84
C MET A 34 7.70 17.82 9.04
N PHE A 35 8.69 18.51 9.61
CA PHE A 35 8.65 19.94 9.88
C PHE A 35 9.50 20.68 8.84
N THR A 36 8.86 21.04 7.73
CA THR A 36 9.44 21.89 6.68
C THR A 36 8.63 23.15 6.52
N ASP A 37 9.12 24.11 5.74
CA ASP A 37 8.33 25.25 5.33
C ASP A 37 6.99 24.78 4.73
N HIS A 38 5.95 25.59 4.87
CA HIS A 38 4.59 25.34 4.41
C HIS A 38 3.82 24.25 5.19
N ALA A 39 4.35 23.69 6.26
CA ALA A 39 3.68 22.65 7.05
C ALA A 39 2.34 23.12 7.64
N VAL A 40 1.39 22.20 7.79
CA VAL A 40 0.16 22.42 8.56
C VAL A 40 0.22 21.58 9.83
N LEU A 41 0.08 22.23 10.98
CA LEU A 41 0.04 21.56 12.28
C LEU A 41 -1.42 21.46 12.75
N GLN A 42 -1.78 20.32 13.34
CA GLN A 42 -3.16 20.04 13.74
C GLN A 42 -3.65 20.97 14.85
N ARG A 43 -4.74 21.70 14.58
CA ARG A 43 -5.41 22.58 15.55
C ARG A 43 -6.19 21.83 16.62
N GLY A 44 -6.51 22.54 17.72
CA GLY A 44 -7.48 22.11 18.73
C GLY A 44 -7.02 20.99 19.64
N ARG A 45 -5.75 20.59 19.58
CA ARG A 45 -5.10 19.59 20.43
C ARG A 45 -3.63 19.97 20.64
N PRO A 46 -2.94 19.40 21.66
CA PRO A 46 -1.50 19.60 21.80
C PRO A 46 -0.76 19.27 20.48
N ILE A 47 0.19 20.13 20.12
CA ILE A 47 0.95 20.02 18.87
C ILE A 47 2.29 19.37 19.16
N PRO A 48 2.51 18.08 18.86
CA PRO A 48 3.78 17.42 19.05
C PRO A 48 4.81 17.93 18.05
N VAL A 49 6.02 18.20 18.53
CA VAL A 49 7.21 18.50 17.71
C VAL A 49 8.35 17.65 18.23
N TRP A 50 9.12 17.07 17.33
CA TRP A 50 10.23 16.19 17.69
C TRP A 50 11.38 16.30 16.69
N GLY A 51 12.50 15.69 17.04
CA GLY A 51 13.70 15.65 16.20
C GLY A 51 14.87 15.06 16.96
N ASP A 52 16.07 15.40 16.51
CA ASP A 52 17.30 14.83 17.03
C ASP A 52 18.31 15.92 17.38
N SER A 53 19.17 15.64 18.37
CA SER A 53 20.27 16.50 18.81
C SER A 53 21.32 15.67 19.53
N VAL A 54 22.33 16.31 20.07
CA VAL A 54 23.32 15.66 20.96
C VAL A 54 22.62 15.14 22.21
N ALA A 55 22.98 13.95 22.68
CA ALA A 55 22.42 13.36 23.90
C ALA A 55 22.50 14.32 25.09
N GLY A 56 21.39 14.49 25.82
CA GLY A 56 21.27 15.39 26.96
C GLY A 56 21.10 16.87 26.60
N ASP A 57 21.11 17.24 25.33
CA ASP A 57 20.99 18.63 24.89
C ASP A 57 19.62 19.22 25.26
N ARG A 58 19.61 20.45 25.73
CA ARG A 58 18.38 21.18 25.99
C ARG A 58 17.90 21.87 24.71
N ILE A 59 16.65 21.59 24.35
CA ILE A 59 16.01 22.11 23.15
C ILE A 59 14.93 23.12 23.57
N THR A 60 14.99 24.32 23.01
CA THR A 60 13.97 25.36 23.16
C THR A 60 13.25 25.54 21.84
N LEU A 61 11.93 25.41 21.84
CA LEU A 61 11.05 25.58 20.67
C LEU A 61 10.19 26.82 20.85
N SER A 62 9.91 27.53 19.75
CA SER A 62 8.99 28.67 19.78
C SER A 62 8.12 28.74 18.53
N ILE A 63 6.84 29.08 18.71
CA ILE A 63 5.85 29.37 17.66
C ILE A 63 4.85 30.40 18.18
N ASP A 64 4.56 31.46 17.44
CA ASP A 64 3.54 32.48 17.80
C ASP A 64 3.71 32.98 19.26
N GLY A 65 4.92 33.31 19.67
CA GLY A 65 5.21 33.78 21.02
C GLY A 65 5.13 32.73 22.13
N LYS A 66 4.68 31.51 21.82
CA LYS A 66 4.68 30.37 22.77
C LYS A 66 6.04 29.70 22.75
N THR A 67 6.55 29.35 23.95
CA THR A 67 7.84 28.64 24.07
C THR A 67 7.65 27.37 24.89
N VAL A 68 8.30 26.29 24.47
CA VAL A 68 8.38 25.02 25.20
C VAL A 68 9.83 24.53 25.23
N GLU A 69 10.21 23.83 26.30
CA GLU A 69 11.54 23.25 26.45
C GLU A 69 11.47 21.74 26.66
N THR A 70 12.49 21.05 26.20
CA THR A 70 12.68 19.61 26.38
C THR A 70 14.16 19.27 26.39
N HIS A 71 14.50 17.99 26.60
CA HIS A 71 15.87 17.49 26.52
C HIS A 71 15.93 16.29 25.59
N ALA A 72 17.03 16.18 24.87
CA ALA A 72 17.34 14.97 24.11
C ALA A 72 17.67 13.82 25.06
N ASP A 73 17.18 12.64 24.79
CA ASP A 73 17.48 11.42 25.56
C ASP A 73 18.92 10.92 25.31
N ALA A 74 19.28 9.77 25.87
CA ALA A 74 20.60 9.17 25.71
C ALA A 74 20.93 8.77 24.26
N ALA A 75 19.92 8.59 23.42
CA ALA A 75 20.08 8.31 21.98
C ALA A 75 20.09 9.59 21.13
N GLY A 76 19.92 10.76 21.74
CA GLY A 76 19.85 12.05 21.06
C GLY A 76 18.43 12.44 20.59
N HIS A 77 17.41 11.65 20.90
CA HIS A 77 16.05 11.92 20.48
C HIS A 77 15.34 12.86 21.44
N TRP A 78 14.59 13.80 20.92
CA TRP A 78 13.78 14.71 21.72
C TRP A 78 12.36 14.85 21.21
N ARG A 79 11.44 15.15 22.11
CA ARG A 79 10.04 15.44 21.82
C ARG A 79 9.52 16.50 22.77
N ALA A 80 8.72 17.43 22.25
CA ALA A 80 7.96 18.42 23.02
C ALA A 80 6.55 18.54 22.47
N ALA A 81 5.68 19.27 23.17
CA ALA A 81 4.35 19.59 22.65
C ALA A 81 3.99 21.03 23.01
N PHE A 82 3.56 21.81 22.03
CA PHE A 82 2.91 23.08 22.28
C PHE A 82 1.47 22.86 22.77
N PRO A 83 0.93 23.79 23.57
CA PRO A 83 -0.51 23.83 23.87
C PRO A 83 -1.34 23.85 22.58
N ALA A 84 -2.60 23.42 22.68
CA ALA A 84 -3.55 23.53 21.57
C ALA A 84 -3.65 24.97 21.04
N MET A 85 -3.64 25.09 19.71
CA MET A 85 -3.79 26.37 19.01
C MET A 85 -5.04 26.36 18.13
N SER A 86 -5.63 27.56 17.94
CA SER A 86 -6.71 27.77 16.97
C SER A 86 -6.16 27.85 15.56
N ALA A 87 -7.01 27.64 14.55
CA ALA A 87 -6.64 27.82 13.15
C ALA A 87 -6.08 29.23 12.90
N GLY A 88 -5.03 29.33 12.10
CA GLY A 88 -4.36 30.59 11.79
C GLY A 88 -3.00 30.41 11.16
N GLY A 89 -2.23 31.47 11.09
CA GLY A 89 -0.92 31.57 10.45
C GLY A 89 -0.92 32.60 9.32
N PRO A 90 0.18 32.75 8.57
CA PRO A 90 1.40 31.93 8.67
C PRO A 90 2.25 32.27 9.90
N TYR A 91 2.88 31.26 10.49
CA TYR A 91 3.78 31.36 11.63
C TYR A 91 5.20 30.90 11.28
N VAL A 92 6.16 31.18 12.19
CA VAL A 92 7.51 30.61 12.15
C VAL A 92 7.66 29.67 13.35
N LEU A 93 8.06 28.43 13.12
CA LEU A 93 8.48 27.49 14.15
C LEU A 93 10.01 27.51 14.22
N SER A 94 10.55 27.82 15.38
CA SER A 94 11.99 27.82 15.62
C SER A 94 12.37 26.79 16.68
N ALA A 95 13.48 26.08 16.44
CA ALA A 95 14.11 25.16 17.37
C ALA A 95 15.56 25.60 17.62
N ARG A 96 16.00 25.60 18.88
CA ARG A 96 17.36 25.92 19.28
C ARG A 96 17.86 24.92 20.32
N ALA A 97 19.02 24.37 20.07
CA ALA A 97 19.71 23.46 20.96
C ALA A 97 20.77 24.22 21.78
N GLN A 98 21.00 23.83 23.02
CA GLN A 98 22.04 24.41 23.87
C GLN A 98 23.43 24.21 23.29
N SER A 99 23.66 23.14 22.53
CA SER A 99 24.90 22.86 21.78
C SER A 99 25.21 23.88 20.69
N GLY A 100 24.25 24.76 20.35
CA GLY A 100 24.38 25.81 19.34
C GLY A 100 23.68 25.54 18.02
N ALA A 101 23.17 24.33 17.78
CA ALA A 101 22.36 24.06 16.60
C ALA A 101 21.03 24.83 16.63
N SER A 102 20.60 25.35 15.48
CA SER A 102 19.31 26.04 15.36
C SER A 102 18.70 25.80 14.00
N GLN A 103 17.37 25.69 13.97
CA GLN A 103 16.59 25.53 12.74
C GLN A 103 15.31 26.35 12.87
N SER A 104 14.90 27.00 11.78
CA SER A 104 13.63 27.71 11.69
C SER A 104 12.96 27.35 10.40
N ILE A 105 11.65 27.11 10.48
CA ILE A 105 10.78 26.83 9.33
C ILE A 105 9.68 27.87 9.29
N ALA A 106 9.32 28.31 8.09
CA ALA A 106 8.42 29.43 7.85
C ALA A 106 7.12 28.98 7.20
N ASP A 107 6.16 29.91 7.12
CA ASP A 107 4.85 29.71 6.50
C ASP A 107 4.08 28.51 7.07
N ILE A 108 4.14 28.35 8.39
CA ILE A 108 3.43 27.29 9.12
C ILE A 108 1.99 27.72 9.33
N LEU A 109 1.05 26.86 8.93
CA LEU A 109 -0.36 27.03 9.21
C LEU A 109 -0.81 26.13 10.35
N ILE A 110 -1.76 26.60 11.15
CA ILE A 110 -2.50 25.77 12.10
C ILE A 110 -3.85 25.48 11.48
N GLY A 111 -4.17 24.22 11.25
CA GLY A 111 -5.36 23.80 10.52
C GLY A 111 -5.78 22.38 10.81
N ASP A 112 -6.56 21.77 9.94
CA ASP A 112 -6.92 20.35 10.02
C ASP A 112 -6.04 19.52 9.07
N VAL A 113 -5.42 18.46 9.60
CA VAL A 113 -4.51 17.60 8.86
C VAL A 113 -5.14 16.23 8.63
N PHE A 114 -5.17 15.79 7.39
CA PHE A 114 -5.72 14.49 7.01
C PHE A 114 -4.64 13.61 6.39
N LEU A 115 -4.64 12.33 6.78
CA LEU A 115 -3.83 11.29 6.14
C LEU A 115 -4.68 10.58 5.09
N CYS A 116 -4.25 10.62 3.83
CA CYS A 116 -4.87 9.92 2.71
C CYS A 116 -4.02 8.70 2.37
N SER A 117 -4.55 7.51 2.62
CA SER A 117 -3.80 6.26 2.47
C SER A 117 -4.63 5.14 1.84
N GLY A 118 -3.96 4.09 1.40
CA GLY A 118 -4.56 2.96 0.70
C GLY A 118 -3.73 2.47 -0.48
N GLN A 119 -4.42 2.03 -1.55
CA GLN A 119 -3.74 1.53 -2.74
C GLN A 119 -3.96 2.42 -3.98
N SER A 120 -3.82 1.87 -5.17
CA SER A 120 -3.78 2.62 -6.44
C SER A 120 -4.96 3.58 -6.68
N ASN A 121 -6.15 3.28 -6.19
CA ASN A 121 -7.31 4.18 -6.29
C ASN A 121 -7.21 5.41 -5.38
N MET A 122 -6.47 5.34 -4.26
CA MET A 122 -6.04 6.51 -3.48
C MET A 122 -4.85 7.20 -4.15
N GLU A 123 -3.94 6.44 -4.73
CA GLU A 123 -2.71 6.94 -5.36
C GLU A 123 -2.97 7.70 -6.67
N LEU A 124 -4.03 7.34 -7.41
CA LEU A 124 -4.31 7.89 -8.75
C LEU A 124 -4.16 9.42 -8.75
N PRO A 125 -3.23 9.96 -9.56
CA PRO A 125 -2.91 11.38 -9.56
C PRO A 125 -3.99 12.22 -10.25
N VAL A 126 -4.05 13.51 -9.92
CA VAL A 126 -4.99 14.45 -10.55
C VAL A 126 -4.85 14.46 -12.08
N SER A 127 -3.64 14.29 -12.60
CA SER A 127 -3.38 14.22 -14.05
C SER A 127 -4.07 13.06 -14.78
N ARG A 128 -4.53 12.04 -14.04
CA ARG A 128 -5.27 10.88 -14.58
C ARG A 128 -6.76 10.89 -14.21
N SER A 129 -7.22 11.90 -13.48
CA SER A 129 -8.63 12.04 -13.12
C SER A 129 -9.44 12.72 -14.22
N GLN A 130 -10.77 12.65 -14.11
CA GLN A 130 -11.67 13.32 -15.04
C GLN A 130 -11.45 14.84 -15.00
N ASN A 131 -11.45 15.50 -16.16
CA ASN A 131 -11.21 16.93 -16.36
C ASN A 131 -9.86 17.43 -15.83
N ALA A 132 -8.82 16.58 -15.84
CA ALA A 132 -7.52 16.85 -15.25
C ALA A 132 -6.90 18.19 -15.62
N GLU A 133 -6.90 18.56 -16.92
CA GLU A 133 -6.29 19.81 -17.40
C GLU A 133 -6.93 21.05 -16.77
N ALA A 134 -8.27 21.10 -16.75
CA ALA A 134 -9.02 22.21 -16.16
C ALA A 134 -8.83 22.28 -14.64
N GLU A 135 -8.80 21.11 -13.98
CA GLU A 135 -8.59 21.01 -12.54
C GLU A 135 -7.18 21.43 -12.12
N ILE A 136 -6.16 21.01 -12.86
CA ILE A 136 -4.76 21.42 -12.63
C ILE A 136 -4.62 22.92 -12.84
N ALA A 137 -5.14 23.47 -13.94
CA ALA A 137 -5.05 24.91 -14.23
C ALA A 137 -5.75 25.76 -13.16
N ALA A 138 -6.84 25.28 -12.57
CA ALA A 138 -7.60 25.98 -11.53
C ALA A 138 -7.06 25.75 -10.11
N ALA A 139 -6.14 24.82 -9.91
CA ALA A 139 -5.63 24.43 -8.60
C ALA A 139 -4.76 25.54 -7.99
N LYS A 140 -5.35 26.38 -7.16
CA LYS A 140 -4.66 27.44 -6.42
C LYS A 140 -5.30 27.67 -5.07
N SER A 141 -4.54 27.50 -3.99
CA SER A 141 -4.98 27.82 -2.63
C SER A 141 -3.79 27.98 -1.71
N ASP A 142 -3.72 29.11 -1.01
CA ASP A 142 -2.69 29.35 0.02
C ASP A 142 -3.05 28.67 1.35
N SER A 143 -4.24 28.07 1.47
CA SER A 143 -4.73 27.38 2.67
C SER A 143 -4.79 25.86 2.53
N ILE A 144 -4.46 25.29 1.37
CA ILE A 144 -4.26 23.84 1.20
C ILE A 144 -2.77 23.57 1.03
N ARG A 145 -2.26 22.64 1.82
CA ARG A 145 -0.86 22.20 1.78
C ARG A 145 -0.78 20.71 1.52
N LEU A 146 0.22 20.29 0.78
CA LEU A 146 0.40 18.94 0.28
C LEU A 146 1.73 18.38 0.76
N LEU A 147 1.73 17.14 1.26
CA LEU A 147 2.93 16.35 1.53
C LEU A 147 2.71 14.96 0.96
N SER A 148 3.68 14.48 0.17
CA SER A 148 3.68 13.11 -0.37
C SER A 148 4.80 12.30 0.26
N VAL A 149 4.45 11.10 0.72
CA VAL A 149 5.41 10.09 1.20
C VAL A 149 5.78 9.20 0.03
N ALA A 150 7.07 9.00 -0.22
CA ALA A 150 7.55 8.12 -1.27
C ALA A 150 7.28 6.64 -0.93
N HIS A 151 7.27 5.79 -1.95
CA HIS A 151 7.17 4.34 -1.78
C HIS A 151 8.46 3.79 -1.18
N ASP A 152 8.41 3.50 0.10
CA ASP A 152 9.50 2.89 0.85
C ASP A 152 8.98 1.73 1.71
N SER A 153 9.83 0.75 1.97
CA SER A 153 9.50 -0.40 2.82
C SER A 153 10.64 -0.76 3.76
N SER A 154 10.29 -1.28 4.93
CA SER A 154 11.27 -1.71 5.93
C SER A 154 10.79 -2.91 6.72
N ALA A 155 11.71 -3.81 7.07
CA ALA A 155 11.42 -4.93 7.96
C ALA A 155 11.24 -4.52 9.43
N THR A 156 11.63 -3.30 9.79
CA THR A 156 11.48 -2.72 11.14
C THR A 156 10.91 -1.30 11.08
N PRO A 157 10.17 -0.85 12.10
CA PRO A 157 9.67 0.52 12.14
C PRO A 157 10.83 1.53 12.08
N LEU A 158 10.72 2.49 11.17
CA LEU A 158 11.67 3.57 11.00
C LEU A 158 11.23 4.80 11.81
N ARG A 159 12.19 5.60 12.24
CA ARG A 159 11.95 6.92 12.84
C ARG A 159 11.94 8.03 11.79
N HIS A 160 12.71 7.84 10.73
CA HIS A 160 12.92 8.78 9.64
C HIS A 160 12.51 8.14 8.31
N PHE A 161 12.08 8.95 7.36
CA PHE A 161 11.82 8.47 6.02
C PHE A 161 13.14 8.14 5.30
N LEU A 162 13.14 7.09 4.48
CA LEU A 162 14.29 6.77 3.62
C LEU A 162 14.44 7.81 2.51
N THR A 163 13.31 8.31 2.01
CA THR A 163 13.25 9.39 1.01
C THR A 163 12.73 10.66 1.69
N PRO A 164 13.46 11.79 1.63
CA PRO A 164 13.04 13.02 2.27
C PRO A 164 11.66 13.50 1.82
N VAL A 165 10.87 14.02 2.75
CA VAL A 165 9.54 14.60 2.52
C VAL A 165 9.56 16.11 2.69
N ALA A 166 8.65 16.81 2.01
CA ALA A 166 8.49 18.25 2.19
C ALA A 166 7.04 18.68 1.91
N TRP A 167 6.56 19.64 2.69
CA TRP A 167 5.30 20.30 2.45
C TRP A 167 5.38 21.28 1.28
N THR A 168 4.32 21.34 0.49
CA THR A 168 4.19 22.28 -0.63
C THR A 168 2.85 22.99 -0.61
N VAL A 169 2.81 24.20 -1.19
CA VAL A 169 1.56 24.95 -1.39
C VAL A 169 0.83 24.40 -2.59
N LEU A 170 -0.50 24.29 -2.50
CA LEU A 170 -1.35 23.89 -3.64
C LEU A 170 -1.21 24.88 -4.79
N SER A 171 -0.77 24.40 -5.92
CA SER A 171 -0.60 25.16 -7.15
C SER A 171 -0.73 24.22 -8.38
N PRO A 172 -0.89 24.76 -9.59
CA PRO A 172 -0.82 23.97 -10.83
C PRO A 172 0.47 23.15 -10.94
N GLY A 173 1.58 23.65 -10.41
CA GLY A 173 2.89 22.98 -10.46
C GLY A 173 3.03 21.84 -9.46
N THR A 174 2.25 21.80 -8.36
CA THR A 174 2.39 20.82 -7.29
C THR A 174 1.30 19.75 -7.29
N ILE A 175 0.15 20.00 -7.95
CA ILE A 175 -1.03 19.15 -7.84
C ILE A 175 -1.06 18.00 -8.85
N SER A 176 -0.41 18.13 -10.00
CA SER A 176 -0.55 17.18 -11.12
C SER A 176 -0.28 15.73 -10.72
N GLY A 177 0.77 15.48 -9.93
CA GLY A 177 1.16 14.16 -9.43
C GLY A 177 0.54 13.78 -8.09
N PHE A 178 -0.24 14.65 -7.45
CA PHE A 178 -0.82 14.39 -6.14
C PHE A 178 -2.12 13.57 -6.23
N SER A 179 -2.47 12.84 -5.16
CA SER A 179 -3.71 12.05 -5.07
C SER A 179 -4.95 12.86 -5.43
N ALA A 180 -5.69 12.43 -6.45
CA ALA A 180 -6.92 13.08 -6.88
C ALA A 180 -8.02 12.97 -5.81
N ALA A 181 -8.23 11.78 -5.22
CA ALA A 181 -9.25 11.57 -4.19
C ALA A 181 -8.98 12.48 -2.97
N CYS A 182 -7.73 12.58 -2.54
CA CYS A 182 -7.29 13.42 -1.43
C CYS A 182 -7.47 14.92 -1.73
N TYR A 183 -7.06 15.37 -2.90
CA TYR A 183 -7.22 16.77 -3.34
C TYR A 183 -8.68 17.18 -3.44
N TYR A 184 -9.50 16.40 -4.14
CA TYR A 184 -10.92 16.73 -4.29
C TYR A 184 -11.66 16.71 -2.96
N PHE A 185 -11.26 15.85 -2.02
CA PHE A 185 -11.78 15.90 -0.66
C PHE A 185 -11.54 17.27 0.00
N ALA A 186 -10.29 17.76 0.02
CA ALA A 186 -9.96 19.02 0.66
C ALA A 186 -10.62 20.21 -0.04
N ARG A 187 -10.62 20.22 -1.39
CA ARG A 187 -11.29 21.24 -2.18
C ARG A 187 -12.79 21.32 -1.87
N GLU A 188 -13.44 20.18 -1.72
CA GLU A 188 -14.86 20.12 -1.39
C GLU A 188 -15.12 20.53 0.07
N LEU A 189 -14.27 20.09 1.00
CA LEU A 189 -14.36 20.42 2.41
C LEU A 189 -14.23 21.93 2.66
N GLN A 190 -13.34 22.62 1.94
CA GLN A 190 -13.14 24.08 2.08
C GLN A 190 -14.36 24.92 1.67
N LYS A 191 -15.33 24.36 0.95
CA LYS A 191 -16.58 25.08 0.65
C LYS A 191 -17.43 25.32 1.90
N THR A 192 -17.25 24.51 2.94
CA THR A 192 -17.99 24.62 4.21
C THR A 192 -17.09 24.93 5.41
N GLN A 193 -15.82 24.54 5.33
CA GLN A 193 -14.83 24.71 6.39
C GLN A 193 -13.76 25.72 5.95
N SER A 194 -13.95 26.99 6.27
CA SER A 194 -13.02 28.08 5.88
C SER A 194 -11.77 28.11 6.79
N LEU A 195 -10.92 27.07 6.72
CA LEU A 195 -9.70 26.93 7.52
C LEU A 195 -8.59 26.22 6.75
N PRO A 196 -7.33 26.34 7.18
CA PRO A 196 -6.21 25.63 6.54
C PRO A 196 -6.38 24.12 6.60
N VAL A 197 -6.01 23.43 5.51
CA VAL A 197 -6.04 21.97 5.39
C VAL A 197 -4.68 21.46 4.96
N GLY A 198 -4.10 20.56 5.74
CA GLY A 198 -2.92 19.78 5.39
C GLY A 198 -3.30 18.39 4.90
N LEU A 199 -2.77 17.98 3.76
CA LEU A 199 -2.97 16.67 3.18
C LEU A 199 -1.66 15.90 3.16
N ILE A 200 -1.61 14.78 3.89
CA ILE A 200 -0.51 13.83 3.84
C ILE A 200 -0.96 12.67 2.96
N HIS A 201 -0.32 12.49 1.81
CA HIS A 201 -0.57 11.38 0.90
C HIS A 201 0.47 10.29 1.13
N SER A 202 0.02 9.10 1.56
CA SER A 202 0.82 7.90 1.78
C SER A 202 0.03 6.69 1.29
N SER A 203 0.19 6.31 0.02
CA SER A 203 -0.50 5.19 -0.61
C SER A 203 0.45 4.43 -1.53
N TRP A 204 0.13 3.15 -1.84
CA TRP A 204 0.94 2.31 -2.73
C TRP A 204 0.05 1.37 -3.53
N GLY A 205 0.08 1.50 -4.85
CA GLY A 205 -0.70 0.68 -5.78
C GLY A 205 -0.40 -0.81 -5.64
N GLY A 206 -1.45 -1.65 -5.75
CA GLY A 206 -1.34 -3.10 -5.63
C GLY A 206 -1.19 -3.62 -4.20
N SER A 207 -1.07 -2.75 -3.19
CA SER A 207 -0.86 -3.21 -1.82
C SER A 207 -2.11 -3.82 -1.19
N ARG A 208 -1.91 -4.91 -0.46
CA ARG A 208 -2.87 -5.47 0.49
C ARG A 208 -2.93 -4.61 1.75
N ILE A 209 -3.91 -4.85 2.63
CA ILE A 209 -4.05 -4.11 3.89
C ILE A 209 -2.96 -4.49 4.92
N GLU A 210 -2.51 -5.74 4.92
CA GLU A 210 -1.59 -6.28 5.92
C GLU A 210 -0.22 -5.55 5.98
N PRO A 211 0.41 -5.13 4.87
CA PRO A 211 1.61 -4.30 4.89
C PRO A 211 1.47 -2.94 5.60
N TRP A 212 0.24 -2.41 5.69
CA TRP A 212 -0.08 -1.12 6.33
C TRP A 212 -0.31 -1.21 7.84
N MET A 213 -0.28 -2.41 8.40
CA MET A 213 -0.54 -2.68 9.82
C MET A 213 0.76 -2.95 10.57
N SER A 214 0.85 -2.54 11.83
CA SER A 214 1.99 -2.90 12.67
C SER A 214 2.02 -4.39 13.02
N ASP A 215 3.20 -4.92 13.35
CA ASP A 215 3.35 -6.27 13.93
C ASP A 215 2.40 -6.47 15.13
N ALA A 216 2.28 -5.45 15.99
CA ALA A 216 1.43 -5.51 17.17
C ALA A 216 -0.08 -5.61 16.84
N ALA A 217 -0.52 -5.12 15.69
CA ALA A 217 -1.91 -5.25 15.24
C ALA A 217 -2.19 -6.58 14.55
N LEU A 218 -1.22 -7.13 13.84
CA LEU A 218 -1.37 -8.39 13.09
C LEU A 218 -1.34 -9.63 14.01
N ARG A 219 -0.48 -9.66 15.04
CA ARG A 219 -0.34 -10.82 15.94
C ARG A 219 -1.64 -11.29 16.60
N PRO A 220 -2.48 -10.40 17.17
CA PRO A 220 -3.72 -10.83 17.81
C PRO A 220 -4.72 -11.51 16.88
N LEU A 221 -4.56 -11.36 15.55
CA LEU A 221 -5.39 -12.03 14.55
C LEU A 221 -5.02 -13.51 14.36
N GLY A 222 -3.86 -13.97 14.89
CA GLY A 222 -3.47 -15.37 15.03
C GLY A 222 -2.99 -16.08 13.76
N SER A 223 -3.25 -15.53 12.57
CA SER A 223 -2.88 -16.17 11.30
C SER A 223 -1.52 -15.72 10.74
N PHE A 224 -0.84 -14.77 11.39
CA PHE A 224 0.36 -14.11 10.85
C PHE A 224 1.66 -14.41 11.62
N ASP A 225 1.60 -15.11 12.76
CA ASP A 225 2.73 -15.27 13.68
C ASP A 225 4.00 -15.82 13.03
N ALA A 226 3.89 -16.92 12.29
CA ALA A 226 5.05 -17.54 11.65
C ALA A 226 5.71 -16.62 10.60
N ARG A 227 4.91 -15.85 9.85
CA ARG A 227 5.40 -14.88 8.87
C ARG A 227 5.99 -13.63 9.54
N LEU A 228 5.43 -13.16 10.65
CA LEU A 228 5.98 -12.06 11.44
C LEU A 228 7.30 -12.45 12.11
N ASP A 229 7.44 -13.70 12.56
CA ASP A 229 8.70 -14.21 13.11
C ASP A 229 9.77 -14.34 12.01
N LEU A 230 9.37 -14.70 10.79
CA LEU A 230 10.25 -14.68 9.62
C LEU A 230 10.68 -13.25 9.25
N LEU A 231 9.77 -12.25 9.31
CA LEU A 231 10.12 -10.85 9.10
C LEU A 231 11.15 -10.36 10.13
N ARG A 232 10.98 -10.73 11.40
CA ARG A 232 11.96 -10.43 12.46
C ARG A 232 13.29 -11.13 12.24
N LEU A 233 13.30 -12.38 11.74
CA LEU A 233 14.52 -13.08 11.36
C LEU A 233 15.23 -12.33 10.24
N TYR A 234 14.52 -11.97 9.17
CA TYR A 234 15.06 -11.20 8.04
C TYR A 234 15.63 -9.84 8.48
N ALA A 235 14.96 -9.14 9.38
CA ALA A 235 15.45 -7.86 9.92
C ALA A 235 16.78 -7.97 10.66
N ARG A 236 17.07 -9.12 11.28
CA ARG A 236 18.32 -9.37 12.03
C ARG A 236 19.40 -10.00 11.16
N ASP A 237 19.02 -10.89 10.26
CA ASP A 237 19.87 -11.64 9.36
C ASP A 237 19.10 -11.89 8.06
N GLN A 238 19.31 -11.00 7.08
CA GLN A 238 18.64 -11.08 5.78
C GLN A 238 18.88 -12.41 5.08
N ARG A 239 20.09 -12.97 5.23
CA ARG A 239 20.43 -14.25 4.63
C ARG A 239 19.62 -15.39 5.25
N ALA A 240 19.62 -15.50 6.57
CA ALA A 240 18.83 -16.52 7.26
C ALA A 240 17.32 -16.36 6.95
N GLY A 241 16.83 -15.13 6.80
CA GLY A 241 15.48 -14.84 6.34
C GLY A 241 15.20 -15.37 4.94
N ASN A 242 16.08 -15.08 3.97
CA ASN A 242 15.97 -15.58 2.60
C ASN A 242 16.07 -17.11 2.53
N ASP A 243 17.02 -17.72 3.24
CA ASP A 243 17.15 -19.18 3.32
C ASP A 243 15.84 -19.81 3.81
N ARG A 244 15.23 -19.24 4.85
CA ARG A 244 13.95 -19.72 5.40
C ARG A 244 12.78 -19.50 4.45
N GLN A 245 12.73 -18.38 3.73
CA GLN A 245 11.71 -18.12 2.71
C GLN A 245 11.80 -19.16 1.58
N GLY A 246 13.01 -19.43 1.09
CA GLY A 246 13.24 -20.47 0.08
C GLY A 246 12.81 -21.86 0.54
N GLU A 247 13.04 -22.21 1.82
CA GLU A 247 12.51 -23.45 2.40
C GLU A 247 10.98 -23.49 2.41
N MET A 248 10.31 -22.39 2.74
CA MET A 248 8.84 -22.30 2.71
C MET A 248 8.30 -22.45 1.29
N TRP A 249 8.99 -21.88 0.30
CA TRP A 249 8.66 -22.04 -1.11
C TRP A 249 8.80 -23.50 -1.56
N GLN A 250 9.88 -24.18 -1.15
CA GLN A 250 10.10 -25.61 -1.39
C GLN A 250 9.01 -26.47 -0.73
N GLN A 251 8.62 -26.16 0.51
CA GLN A 251 7.51 -26.84 1.21
C GLN A 251 6.17 -26.66 0.47
N TRP A 252 5.89 -25.43 -0.01
CA TRP A 252 4.71 -25.15 -0.82
C TRP A 252 4.69 -26.02 -2.08
N TRP A 253 5.83 -26.15 -2.76
CA TRP A 253 5.97 -26.98 -3.95
C TRP A 253 5.76 -28.47 -3.65
N HIS A 254 6.46 -29.01 -2.64
CA HIS A 254 6.35 -30.41 -2.25
C HIS A 254 4.94 -30.84 -1.83
N ALA A 255 4.11 -29.92 -1.36
CA ALA A 255 2.70 -30.20 -1.09
C ALA A 255 1.86 -30.40 -2.37
N ARG A 256 2.43 -30.18 -3.56
CA ARG A 256 1.76 -30.16 -4.87
C ARG A 256 2.41 -31.05 -5.93
N ALA A 257 3.69 -31.31 -5.80
CA ALA A 257 4.47 -32.11 -6.74
C ALA A 257 5.65 -32.84 -6.05
N ASP A 258 5.97 -34.04 -6.54
CA ASP A 258 7.10 -34.84 -6.03
C ASP A 258 8.45 -34.43 -6.67
N THR A 259 8.45 -33.53 -7.65
CA THR A 259 9.67 -33.08 -8.34
C THR A 259 10.42 -32.00 -7.53
N THR A 260 11.70 -31.81 -7.86
CA THR A 260 12.57 -30.79 -7.24
C THR A 260 13.23 -29.94 -8.32
N PRO A 261 12.51 -28.99 -8.96
CA PRO A 261 13.04 -28.22 -10.10
C PRO A 261 14.34 -27.48 -9.80
N TRP A 262 14.58 -27.09 -8.52
CA TRP A 262 15.81 -26.44 -8.07
C TRP A 262 17.02 -27.39 -7.95
N GLN A 263 16.81 -28.72 -7.95
CA GLN A 263 17.88 -29.73 -7.87
C GLN A 263 18.09 -30.48 -9.17
N THR A 264 16.99 -30.92 -9.82
CA THR A 264 17.02 -31.77 -11.00
C THR A 264 16.46 -31.05 -12.23
N ALA A 265 16.86 -31.53 -13.43
CA ALA A 265 16.30 -31.03 -14.69
C ALA A 265 15.14 -31.91 -15.17
N GLU A 266 14.54 -32.69 -14.29
CA GLU A 266 13.39 -33.53 -14.60
C GLU A 266 12.17 -32.68 -14.95
N GLY A 267 11.32 -33.20 -15.86
CA GLY A 267 10.12 -32.53 -16.32
C GLY A 267 10.22 -31.98 -17.75
N ASN A 268 9.14 -31.37 -18.19
CA ASN A 268 9.00 -30.85 -19.55
C ASN A 268 9.51 -29.40 -19.65
N TRP A 269 10.82 -29.25 -19.85
CA TRP A 269 11.46 -27.96 -20.04
C TRP A 269 11.48 -27.56 -21.51
N SER A 270 10.96 -26.40 -21.83
CA SER A 270 11.00 -25.77 -23.16
C SER A 270 12.04 -24.67 -23.21
N ASP A 271 12.55 -24.36 -24.40
CA ASP A 271 13.47 -23.25 -24.61
C ASP A 271 12.74 -21.91 -24.52
N VAL A 272 13.32 -20.94 -23.77
CA VAL A 272 12.78 -19.58 -23.69
C VAL A 272 12.86 -18.90 -25.06
N PRO A 273 11.75 -18.39 -25.61
CA PRO A 273 11.76 -17.66 -26.87
C PRO A 273 12.62 -16.39 -26.84
N GLU A 274 13.16 -16.06 -28.00
CA GLU A 274 13.96 -14.86 -28.21
C GLU A 274 13.16 -13.75 -28.94
N PRO A 275 13.24 -12.48 -28.52
CA PRO A 275 13.95 -12.00 -27.31
C PRO A 275 13.21 -12.37 -26.01
N MET A 276 13.97 -12.54 -24.92
CA MET A 276 13.41 -12.73 -23.58
C MET A 276 12.60 -11.49 -23.18
N ARG A 277 11.30 -11.66 -22.94
CA ARG A 277 10.34 -10.60 -22.64
C ARG A 277 9.10 -11.19 -21.97
N ASP A 278 8.05 -10.40 -21.81
CA ASP A 278 6.75 -10.85 -21.30
C ASP A 278 6.32 -12.18 -21.92
N TRP A 279 6.18 -13.24 -21.09
CA TRP A 279 5.84 -14.58 -21.55
C TRP A 279 4.45 -14.66 -22.20
N LYS A 280 3.52 -13.74 -21.87
CA LYS A 280 2.20 -13.65 -22.49
C LYS A 280 2.30 -13.33 -23.99
N THR A 281 3.44 -12.79 -24.43
CA THR A 281 3.73 -12.43 -25.83
C THR A 281 4.55 -13.48 -26.60
N TRP A 282 4.92 -14.60 -25.97
CA TRP A 282 5.76 -15.63 -26.62
C TRP A 282 5.06 -16.46 -27.70
N GLY A 283 3.72 -16.33 -27.83
CA GLY A 283 2.93 -17.14 -28.76
C GLY A 283 2.66 -18.55 -28.25
N VAL A 284 2.93 -18.84 -27.00
CA VAL A 284 2.62 -20.09 -26.31
C VAL A 284 1.18 -19.99 -25.79
N PRO A 285 0.25 -20.85 -26.24
CA PRO A 285 -1.17 -20.72 -25.90
C PRO A 285 -1.43 -20.72 -24.39
N GLU A 286 -0.74 -21.57 -23.64
CA GLU A 286 -0.86 -21.73 -22.19
C GLU A 286 -0.39 -20.49 -21.42
N LEU A 287 0.51 -19.68 -21.99
CA LEU A 287 1.06 -18.49 -21.36
C LEU A 287 0.32 -17.20 -21.70
N LYS A 288 -0.56 -17.22 -22.72
CA LYS A 288 -1.21 -16.01 -23.24
C LYS A 288 -1.96 -15.20 -22.17
N ASN A 289 -2.59 -15.89 -21.23
CA ASN A 289 -3.35 -15.27 -20.12
C ASN A 289 -2.91 -15.85 -18.77
N HIS A 290 -1.69 -16.37 -18.67
CA HIS A 290 -1.20 -17.03 -17.47
C HIS A 290 -0.74 -15.98 -16.45
N ASP A 291 -1.55 -15.80 -15.41
CA ASP A 291 -1.18 -15.15 -14.15
C ASP A 291 -0.89 -16.26 -13.15
N GLY A 292 0.41 -16.51 -12.91
CA GLY A 292 0.85 -17.67 -12.13
C GLY A 292 2.36 -17.73 -12.02
N THR A 293 2.86 -18.95 -11.88
CA THR A 293 4.31 -19.17 -11.75
C THR A 293 4.91 -19.90 -12.93
N VAL A 294 6.13 -19.51 -13.28
CA VAL A 294 6.95 -20.16 -14.30
C VAL A 294 8.35 -20.39 -13.73
N TRP A 295 8.83 -21.62 -13.89
CA TRP A 295 10.22 -21.98 -13.59
C TRP A 295 11.12 -21.59 -14.75
N PHE A 296 12.29 -21.03 -14.45
CA PHE A 296 13.39 -20.79 -15.39
C PHE A 296 14.63 -21.53 -14.94
N ARG A 297 15.42 -22.06 -15.88
CA ARG A 297 16.64 -22.80 -15.58
C ARG A 297 17.74 -22.52 -16.58
N ARG A 298 18.97 -22.44 -16.08
CA ARG A 298 20.19 -22.37 -16.86
C ARG A 298 21.36 -22.99 -16.13
N ASN A 299 22.29 -23.60 -16.88
CA ASN A 299 23.60 -24.01 -16.35
C ASN A 299 24.69 -23.06 -16.84
N VAL A 300 25.72 -22.86 -16.03
CA VAL A 300 26.92 -22.09 -16.36
C VAL A 300 28.16 -22.85 -15.89
N ALA A 301 29.14 -22.99 -16.78
CA ALA A 301 30.41 -23.62 -16.44
C ALA A 301 31.40 -22.59 -15.89
N LEU A 302 32.01 -22.88 -14.76
CA LEU A 302 32.98 -22.03 -14.08
C LEU A 302 34.37 -22.71 -14.00
N THR A 303 35.41 -21.88 -14.07
CA THR A 303 36.76 -22.34 -13.74
C THR A 303 36.92 -22.56 -12.23
N ALA A 304 37.97 -23.30 -11.82
CA ALA A 304 38.27 -23.49 -10.40
C ALA A 304 38.55 -22.16 -9.67
N GLN A 305 39.18 -21.20 -10.35
CA GLN A 305 39.42 -19.85 -9.81
C GLN A 305 38.12 -19.07 -9.58
N GLN A 306 37.22 -19.10 -10.53
CA GLN A 306 35.89 -18.44 -10.42
C GLN A 306 35.07 -19.07 -9.29
N ALA A 307 35.07 -20.40 -9.19
CA ALA A 307 34.33 -21.10 -8.15
C ALA A 307 34.86 -20.83 -6.72
N ALA A 308 36.13 -20.50 -6.58
CA ALA A 308 36.74 -20.13 -5.30
C ALA A 308 36.58 -18.64 -4.93
N SER A 309 36.06 -17.80 -5.86
CA SER A 309 35.93 -16.37 -5.66
C SER A 309 34.57 -16.03 -5.04
N ALA A 310 34.52 -14.94 -4.23
CA ALA A 310 33.26 -14.34 -3.85
C ALA A 310 32.54 -13.81 -5.12
N ALA A 311 31.25 -14.02 -5.20
CA ALA A 311 30.47 -13.69 -6.39
C ALA A 311 29.12 -13.07 -6.05
N THR A 312 28.57 -12.35 -7.03
CA THR A 312 27.21 -11.83 -7.04
C THR A 312 26.51 -12.33 -8.30
N LEU A 313 25.31 -12.90 -8.15
CA LEU A 313 24.45 -13.29 -9.26
C LEU A 313 23.55 -12.12 -9.63
N SER A 314 23.63 -11.64 -10.88
CA SER A 314 22.68 -10.72 -11.49
C SER A 314 21.87 -11.48 -12.53
N ILE A 315 20.53 -11.39 -12.46
CA ILE A 315 19.61 -12.12 -13.35
C ILE A 315 18.70 -11.17 -14.16
N GLY A 316 19.01 -9.86 -14.14
CA GLY A 316 18.25 -8.83 -14.86
C GLY A 316 16.91 -8.53 -14.22
N GLY A 317 16.08 -7.78 -14.95
CA GLY A 317 14.74 -7.40 -14.51
C GLY A 317 13.76 -8.56 -14.54
N ILE A 318 12.98 -8.69 -13.49
CA ILE A 318 11.90 -9.68 -13.34
C ILE A 318 10.61 -8.99 -12.92
N ASP A 319 9.50 -9.50 -13.39
CA ASP A 319 8.15 -9.09 -13.02
C ASP A 319 7.34 -10.33 -12.62
N GLU A 320 6.89 -10.47 -11.42
CA GLU A 320 6.70 -9.55 -10.27
C GLU A 320 7.61 -9.95 -9.11
N VAL A 321 7.57 -11.22 -8.70
CA VAL A 321 8.27 -11.84 -7.59
C VAL A 321 9.13 -12.98 -8.09
N ASP A 322 10.30 -13.14 -7.53
CA ASP A 322 11.13 -14.33 -7.76
C ASP A 322 11.67 -14.94 -6.47
N GLU A 323 11.86 -16.25 -6.52
CA GLU A 323 12.74 -17.01 -5.64
C GLU A 323 13.81 -17.66 -6.51
N THR A 324 15.07 -17.47 -6.15
CA THR A 324 16.23 -17.90 -6.94
C THR A 324 17.09 -18.91 -6.18
N TRP A 325 17.43 -20.01 -6.87
CA TRP A 325 18.31 -21.08 -6.37
C TRP A 325 19.60 -21.14 -7.19
N LEU A 326 20.69 -21.42 -6.50
CA LEU A 326 21.99 -21.76 -7.09
C LEU A 326 22.45 -23.12 -6.54
N ASN A 327 22.73 -24.08 -7.43
CA ASN A 327 23.14 -25.44 -7.05
C ASN A 327 22.18 -26.09 -6.00
N GLY A 328 20.88 -25.85 -6.14
CA GLY A 328 19.84 -26.42 -5.28
C GLY A 328 19.63 -25.70 -3.94
N LYS A 329 20.37 -24.62 -3.66
CA LYS A 329 20.20 -23.80 -2.45
C LYS A 329 19.52 -22.48 -2.79
N PRO A 330 18.52 -22.02 -2.02
CA PRO A 330 17.94 -20.69 -2.19
C PRO A 330 19.00 -19.63 -1.90
N ILE A 331 19.05 -18.57 -2.68
CA ILE A 331 20.00 -17.47 -2.51
C ILE A 331 19.34 -16.09 -2.44
N GLY A 332 18.08 -15.98 -2.83
CA GLY A 332 17.40 -14.70 -2.76
C GLY A 332 15.95 -14.73 -3.22
N TYR A 333 15.17 -13.87 -2.60
CA TYR A 333 13.79 -13.53 -2.89
C TYR A 333 13.70 -12.02 -3.11
N SER A 334 13.00 -11.60 -4.17
CA SER A 334 12.75 -10.18 -4.40
C SER A 334 11.36 -9.93 -4.99
N PHE A 335 10.89 -8.71 -4.77
CA PHE A 335 9.68 -8.15 -5.39
C PHE A 335 10.06 -6.93 -6.24
N GLY A 336 9.32 -6.68 -7.31
CA GLY A 336 9.41 -5.45 -8.10
C GLY A 336 9.01 -5.68 -9.56
N TYR A 337 8.49 -4.64 -10.18
CA TYR A 337 8.06 -4.66 -11.57
C TYR A 337 9.24 -4.29 -12.49
N GLY A 338 9.78 -5.28 -13.21
CA GLY A 338 10.93 -5.10 -14.07
C GLY A 338 12.24 -4.69 -13.37
N THR A 339 12.27 -4.72 -12.05
CA THR A 339 13.45 -4.34 -11.26
C THR A 339 14.56 -5.38 -11.43
N GLU A 340 15.80 -4.93 -11.57
CA GLU A 340 16.97 -5.81 -11.66
C GLU A 340 17.19 -6.57 -10.35
N ARG A 341 17.46 -7.88 -10.47
CA ARG A 341 17.73 -8.80 -9.37
C ARG A 341 19.23 -9.02 -9.22
N THR A 342 19.71 -8.83 -8.01
CA THR A 342 21.12 -9.04 -7.66
C THR A 342 21.23 -9.73 -6.31
N TYR A 343 21.86 -10.93 -6.28
CA TYR A 343 21.97 -11.78 -5.09
C TYR A 343 23.41 -12.08 -4.75
N PRO A 344 23.86 -11.80 -3.51
CA PRO A 344 25.17 -12.28 -3.03
C PRO A 344 25.19 -13.80 -3.03
N VAL A 345 26.23 -14.40 -3.62
CA VAL A 345 26.39 -15.85 -3.63
C VAL A 345 27.02 -16.31 -2.30
N PRO A 346 26.39 -17.27 -1.59
CA PRO A 346 26.94 -17.84 -0.38
C PRO A 346 28.34 -18.44 -0.60
N PRO A 347 29.27 -18.31 0.35
CA PRO A 347 30.59 -18.95 0.27
C PRO A 347 30.48 -20.46 0.04
N ASN A 348 31.41 -21.02 -0.76
CA ASN A 348 31.51 -22.46 -1.06
C ASN A 348 30.30 -23.08 -1.79
N LEU A 349 29.40 -22.26 -2.36
CA LEU A 349 28.23 -22.73 -3.12
C LEU A 349 28.59 -23.01 -4.59
N LEU A 350 29.49 -22.23 -5.17
CA LEU A 350 29.96 -22.41 -6.54
C LEU A 350 30.89 -23.61 -6.67
N LYS A 351 30.88 -24.27 -7.84
CA LYS A 351 31.68 -25.44 -8.17
C LYS A 351 32.51 -25.20 -9.43
N ALA A 352 33.70 -25.76 -9.53
CA ALA A 352 34.38 -25.88 -10.81
C ALA A 352 33.57 -26.80 -11.75
N GLY A 353 33.40 -26.41 -13.00
CA GLY A 353 32.46 -27.04 -13.93
C GLY A 353 31.04 -26.49 -13.81
N ASP A 354 30.04 -27.32 -14.03
CA ASP A 354 28.63 -26.90 -14.17
C ASP A 354 27.99 -26.46 -12.85
N ASN A 355 27.40 -25.27 -12.90
CA ASN A 355 26.55 -24.71 -11.85
C ASN A 355 25.15 -24.49 -12.38
N SER A 356 24.12 -24.86 -11.63
CA SER A 356 22.73 -24.74 -12.00
C SER A 356 22.11 -23.52 -11.33
N ILE A 357 21.54 -22.62 -12.13
CA ILE A 357 20.73 -21.49 -11.69
C ILE A 357 19.28 -21.82 -12.01
N VAL A 358 18.42 -21.74 -11.01
CA VAL A 358 16.98 -21.98 -11.16
C VAL A 358 16.22 -20.83 -10.51
N ILE A 359 15.20 -20.33 -11.19
CA ILE A 359 14.39 -19.20 -10.75
C ILE A 359 12.93 -19.60 -10.89
N ASN A 360 12.13 -19.40 -9.86
CA ASN A 360 10.68 -19.45 -9.97
C ASN A 360 10.15 -18.03 -9.94
N VAL A 361 9.48 -17.62 -11.01
CA VAL A 361 8.90 -16.28 -11.15
C VAL A 361 7.40 -16.39 -10.94
N LEU A 362 6.86 -15.60 -10.02
CA LEU A 362 5.43 -15.40 -9.82
C LEU A 362 5.04 -14.05 -10.43
N SER A 363 4.03 -14.05 -11.31
CA SER A 363 3.34 -12.85 -11.76
C SER A 363 1.85 -13.01 -11.51
N THR A 364 1.24 -12.02 -10.87
CA THR A 364 -0.19 -12.03 -10.53
C THR A 364 -1.00 -11.01 -11.30
N TRP A 365 -0.30 -10.14 -12.06
CA TRP A 365 -0.96 -9.07 -12.80
C TRP A 365 -0.03 -8.43 -13.85
N GLY A 366 -0.61 -7.95 -14.96
CA GLY A 366 0.09 -7.16 -15.96
C GLY A 366 1.03 -7.96 -16.86
N ALA A 367 2.18 -7.40 -17.16
CA ALA A 367 3.25 -8.07 -17.88
C ALA A 367 3.96 -9.08 -16.96
N ALA A 368 4.56 -10.11 -17.52
CA ALA A 368 5.09 -11.22 -16.73
C ALA A 368 6.39 -11.79 -17.31
N GLY A 369 7.37 -12.06 -16.48
CA GLY A 369 8.57 -12.78 -16.90
C GLY A 369 9.91 -12.21 -16.47
N MET A 370 10.94 -12.68 -17.19
CA MET A 370 12.30 -12.18 -17.10
C MET A 370 12.58 -11.29 -18.31
N TYR A 371 12.98 -10.05 -18.06
CA TYR A 371 13.16 -9.06 -19.14
C TYR A 371 14.62 -8.83 -19.54
N GLY A 372 15.57 -9.23 -18.70
CA GLY A 372 16.96 -8.85 -18.89
C GLY A 372 17.22 -7.41 -18.47
N PRO A 373 18.06 -6.61 -19.18
CA PRO A 373 18.75 -6.97 -20.40
C PRO A 373 19.82 -8.06 -20.19
N ARG A 374 20.07 -8.85 -21.24
CA ARG A 374 20.93 -10.05 -21.14
C ARG A 374 22.38 -9.74 -20.78
N GLU A 375 22.90 -8.59 -21.19
CA GLU A 375 24.23 -8.11 -20.84
C GLU A 375 24.41 -7.85 -19.34
N HIS A 376 23.30 -7.65 -18.60
CA HIS A 376 23.32 -7.49 -17.15
C HIS A 376 23.29 -8.85 -16.43
N MET A 377 22.90 -9.94 -17.13
CA MET A 377 22.76 -11.27 -16.54
C MET A 377 24.13 -11.96 -16.46
N ALA A 378 24.70 -12.05 -15.28
CA ALA A 378 26.03 -12.64 -15.04
C ALA A 378 26.27 -13.04 -13.60
N LEU A 379 27.14 -14.03 -13.39
CA LEU A 379 27.89 -14.16 -12.15
C LEU A 379 29.09 -13.21 -12.22
N ARG A 380 29.17 -12.24 -11.32
CA ARG A 380 30.23 -11.26 -11.20
C ARG A 380 31.11 -11.62 -10.02
N PHE A 381 32.43 -11.73 -10.25
CA PHE A 381 33.38 -12.17 -9.24
C PHE A 381 34.16 -10.99 -8.64
N ALA A 382 34.70 -11.18 -7.43
CA ALA A 382 35.43 -10.14 -6.69
C ALA A 382 36.70 -9.65 -7.40
N ASP A 383 37.26 -10.46 -8.32
CA ASP A 383 38.42 -10.10 -9.14
C ASP A 383 38.06 -9.23 -10.36
N GLY A 384 36.78 -8.84 -10.51
CA GLY A 384 36.25 -8.06 -11.62
C GLY A 384 35.90 -8.88 -12.86
N SER A 385 36.17 -10.19 -12.88
CA SER A 385 35.73 -11.07 -13.96
C SER A 385 34.24 -11.39 -13.87
N ALA A 386 33.65 -11.90 -14.97
CA ALA A 386 32.27 -12.29 -15.02
C ALA A 386 32.05 -13.55 -15.88
N ALA A 387 31.09 -14.38 -15.49
CA ALA A 387 30.56 -15.46 -16.31
C ALA A 387 29.14 -15.05 -16.78
N GLY A 388 29.00 -14.76 -18.08
CA GLY A 388 27.76 -14.29 -18.67
C GLY A 388 26.67 -15.36 -18.68
N LEU A 389 25.43 -14.92 -18.47
CA LEU A 389 24.24 -15.76 -18.47
C LEU A 389 23.33 -15.47 -19.69
N ALA A 390 23.86 -14.83 -20.73
CA ALA A 390 23.13 -14.40 -21.93
C ALA A 390 22.74 -15.55 -22.91
N GLY A 391 23.11 -16.82 -22.66
CA GLY A 391 22.75 -17.93 -23.55
C GLY A 391 21.32 -18.46 -23.31
N GLN A 392 21.06 -19.65 -23.84
CA GLN A 392 19.75 -20.26 -23.80
C GLN A 392 19.27 -20.56 -22.38
N TRP A 393 18.12 -20.01 -22.01
CA TRP A 393 17.34 -20.38 -20.82
C TRP A 393 16.25 -21.38 -21.20
N ARG A 394 15.83 -22.16 -20.24
CA ARG A 394 14.70 -23.08 -20.38
C ARG A 394 13.63 -22.71 -19.36
N TYR A 395 12.36 -22.94 -19.70
CA TYR A 395 11.23 -22.66 -18.81
C TYR A 395 10.32 -23.88 -18.65
N GLN A 396 9.53 -23.87 -17.58
CA GLN A 396 8.47 -24.84 -17.30
C GLN A 396 7.30 -24.11 -16.64
N ILE A 397 6.10 -24.27 -17.21
CA ILE A 397 4.86 -23.65 -16.68
C ILE A 397 4.42 -24.43 -15.44
N VAL A 398 3.99 -23.73 -14.40
CA VAL A 398 3.35 -24.32 -13.22
C VAL A 398 1.83 -24.29 -13.45
N PRO A 399 1.11 -25.39 -13.22
CA PRO A 399 -0.35 -25.41 -13.37
C PRO A 399 -1.04 -24.41 -12.41
N ASP A 400 -2.07 -23.72 -12.90
CA ASP A 400 -2.86 -22.75 -12.10
C ASP A 400 -3.47 -23.39 -10.84
N SER A 401 -3.77 -24.70 -10.89
CA SER A 401 -4.28 -25.47 -9.75
C SER A 401 -3.33 -25.52 -8.55
N PHE A 402 -2.04 -25.18 -8.74
CA PHE A 402 -1.09 -25.09 -7.63
C PHE A 402 -1.29 -23.84 -6.78
N GLY A 403 -1.97 -22.82 -7.31
CA GLY A 403 -2.10 -21.51 -6.67
C GLY A 403 -0.74 -20.81 -6.56
N TYR A 404 -0.67 -19.81 -5.71
CA TYR A 404 0.53 -18.99 -5.56
C TYR A 404 1.44 -19.46 -4.42
N PRO A 405 2.76 -19.36 -4.60
CA PRO A 405 3.73 -19.63 -3.53
C PRO A 405 3.64 -18.55 -2.43
N PRO A 406 4.17 -18.83 -1.23
CA PRO A 406 4.17 -17.88 -0.13
C PRO A 406 5.07 -16.68 -0.46
N ARG A 407 4.51 -15.47 -0.38
CA ARG A 407 5.30 -14.23 -0.53
C ARG A 407 6.13 -13.97 0.73
N GLY A 408 7.32 -13.43 0.55
CA GLY A 408 8.17 -13.00 1.66
C GLY A 408 7.46 -11.93 2.51
N PRO A 409 7.55 -11.99 3.84
CA PRO A 409 6.84 -11.01 4.68
C PRO A 409 7.41 -9.59 4.55
N TRP A 410 8.60 -9.41 3.99
CA TRP A 410 9.18 -8.09 3.66
C TRP A 410 8.78 -7.55 2.28
N ASP A 411 7.97 -8.30 1.52
CA ASP A 411 7.39 -7.82 0.27
C ASP A 411 6.51 -6.59 0.55
N PRO A 412 6.78 -5.45 -0.09
CA PRO A 412 6.06 -4.21 0.25
C PRO A 412 4.56 -4.28 -0.02
N VAL A 413 4.11 -4.98 -1.07
CA VAL A 413 2.68 -4.96 -1.43
C VAL A 413 1.91 -6.18 -0.97
N GLY A 414 2.55 -7.34 -0.82
CA GLY A 414 1.93 -8.61 -0.42
C GLY A 414 2.45 -9.17 0.90
N GLY A 415 3.39 -8.50 1.55
CA GLY A 415 4.00 -8.90 2.81
C GLY A 415 3.24 -8.48 4.05
N LEU A 416 3.96 -8.20 5.13
CA LEU A 416 3.41 -7.81 6.44
C LEU A 416 4.19 -6.61 7.00
N ALA A 417 3.49 -5.61 7.49
CA ALA A 417 4.04 -4.45 8.21
C ALA A 417 5.09 -3.60 7.44
N ALA A 418 5.53 -4.01 6.27
CA ALA A 418 6.69 -3.40 5.60
C ALA A 418 6.43 -1.94 5.17
N ILE A 419 5.23 -1.63 4.72
CA ILE A 419 4.82 -0.27 4.38
C ILE A 419 4.57 0.55 5.66
N HIS A 420 3.88 -0.03 6.64
CA HIS A 420 3.68 0.61 7.95
C HIS A 420 5.02 1.09 8.51
N ASN A 421 6.02 0.22 8.52
CA ASN A 421 7.32 0.48 9.09
C ASN A 421 8.07 1.66 8.45
N ALA A 422 7.90 1.88 7.14
CA ALA A 422 8.62 2.92 6.40
C ALA A 422 7.78 4.16 6.07
N MET A 423 6.45 4.02 5.92
CA MET A 423 5.60 5.10 5.42
C MET A 423 4.59 5.63 6.45
N ILE A 424 4.32 4.88 7.53
CA ILE A 424 3.38 5.30 8.59
C ILE A 424 4.12 5.57 9.90
N ALA A 425 5.01 4.67 10.33
CA ALA A 425 5.76 4.84 11.58
C ALA A 425 6.52 6.18 11.66
N PRO A 426 7.20 6.66 10.59
CA PRO A 426 7.88 7.97 10.64
C PRO A 426 6.93 9.17 10.77
N LEU A 427 5.64 9.02 10.41
CA LEU A 427 4.63 10.06 10.58
C LEU A 427 4.26 10.27 12.06
N THR A 428 4.46 9.25 12.89
CA THR A 428 4.03 9.32 14.29
C THR A 428 5.04 10.09 15.15
N PRO A 429 4.58 10.98 16.01
CA PRO A 429 3.21 11.24 16.46
C PRO A 429 2.56 12.51 15.85
N TYR A 430 2.70 12.76 14.54
CA TYR A 430 2.12 13.96 13.94
C TYR A 430 0.61 14.09 14.22
N GLY A 431 0.15 15.30 14.51
CA GLY A 431 -1.27 15.52 14.80
C GLY A 431 -2.15 15.35 13.55
N LEU A 432 -3.17 14.52 13.62
CA LEU A 432 -4.14 14.29 12.55
C LEU A 432 -5.55 14.64 12.99
N LYS A 433 -6.40 15.11 12.06
CA LYS A 433 -7.84 15.30 12.23
C LYS A 433 -8.63 14.05 11.86
N GLY A 434 -8.14 13.28 10.88
CA GLY A 434 -8.78 12.06 10.40
C GLY A 434 -7.97 11.37 9.31
N VAL A 435 -8.42 10.19 8.94
CA VAL A 435 -7.81 9.32 7.92
C VAL A 435 -8.82 9.05 6.81
N LEU A 436 -8.38 9.17 5.56
CA LEU A 436 -9.08 8.72 4.37
C LEU A 436 -8.43 7.41 3.92
N TRP A 437 -9.22 6.35 3.81
CA TRP A 437 -8.73 5.03 3.43
C TRP A 437 -9.44 4.51 2.18
N TYR A 438 -8.68 4.28 1.10
CA TYR A 438 -9.20 3.74 -0.16
C TYR A 438 -8.36 2.54 -0.59
N GLN A 439 -8.79 1.35 -0.20
CA GLN A 439 -8.10 0.08 -0.43
C GLN A 439 -9.10 -1.07 -0.33
N GLY A 440 -8.82 -2.19 -0.97
CA GLY A 440 -9.60 -3.41 -0.86
C GLY A 440 -9.39 -4.35 -2.04
N GLU A 441 -9.07 -3.82 -3.20
CA GLU A 441 -8.96 -4.54 -4.46
C GLU A 441 -7.99 -5.74 -4.36
N SER A 442 -6.83 -5.53 -3.75
CA SER A 442 -5.81 -6.57 -3.56
C SER A 442 -6.16 -7.61 -2.48
N ASN A 443 -7.22 -7.38 -1.72
CA ASN A 443 -7.74 -8.31 -0.71
C ASN A 443 -9.06 -8.98 -1.13
N ALA A 444 -9.57 -8.74 -2.35
CA ALA A 444 -10.89 -9.22 -2.76
C ALA A 444 -10.99 -10.76 -2.66
N SER A 445 -9.96 -11.50 -3.07
CA SER A 445 -9.92 -12.96 -2.94
C SER A 445 -9.93 -13.48 -1.49
N ASP A 446 -9.62 -12.62 -0.51
CA ASP A 446 -9.57 -12.93 0.92
C ASP A 446 -10.56 -12.09 1.74
N ALA A 447 -11.66 -11.68 1.12
CA ALA A 447 -12.67 -10.79 1.71
C ALA A 447 -13.20 -11.24 3.08
N ALA A 448 -13.20 -12.55 3.35
CA ALA A 448 -13.64 -13.12 4.63
C ALA A 448 -12.85 -12.60 5.85
N GLN A 449 -11.56 -12.26 5.67
CA GLN A 449 -10.70 -11.72 6.74
C GLN A 449 -10.73 -10.18 6.79
N TYR A 450 -11.18 -9.53 5.71
CA TYR A 450 -11.00 -8.09 5.52
C TYR A 450 -11.70 -7.25 6.59
N GLN A 451 -12.90 -7.65 7.05
CA GLN A 451 -13.60 -6.94 8.13
C GLN A 451 -12.72 -6.85 9.39
N SER A 452 -12.11 -7.96 9.80
CA SER A 452 -11.25 -8.02 10.98
C SER A 452 -9.96 -7.24 10.79
N LEU A 453 -9.36 -7.32 9.60
CA LEU A 453 -8.15 -6.58 9.23
C LEU A 453 -8.40 -5.07 9.23
N LEU A 454 -9.47 -4.59 8.60
CA LEU A 454 -9.81 -3.17 8.58
C LEU A 454 -10.11 -2.63 9.98
N SER A 455 -10.84 -3.40 10.79
CA SER A 455 -11.11 -3.03 12.19
C SER A 455 -9.83 -2.98 13.03
N ALA A 456 -8.89 -3.88 12.78
CA ALA A 456 -7.60 -3.90 13.47
C ALA A 456 -6.69 -2.74 13.02
N LEU A 457 -6.66 -2.42 11.71
CA LEU A 457 -5.91 -1.27 11.16
C LEU A 457 -6.39 0.05 11.79
N MET A 458 -7.71 0.27 11.87
CA MET A 458 -8.26 1.49 12.46
C MET A 458 -7.87 1.63 13.94
N LYS A 459 -7.90 0.54 14.71
CA LYS A 459 -7.45 0.52 16.12
C LYS A 459 -5.94 0.73 16.24
N ASP A 460 -5.17 0.14 15.34
CA ASP A 460 -3.72 0.24 15.29
C ASP A 460 -3.27 1.69 15.10
N TRP A 461 -3.77 2.35 14.08
CA TRP A 461 -3.39 3.73 13.80
C TRP A 461 -3.89 4.72 14.87
N ARG A 462 -5.07 4.48 15.48
CA ARG A 462 -5.51 5.27 16.65
C ARG A 462 -4.51 5.16 17.80
N ARG A 463 -3.98 3.98 18.04
CA ARG A 463 -2.93 3.76 19.06
C ARG A 463 -1.62 4.45 18.69
N GLU A 464 -1.15 4.29 17.45
CA GLU A 464 0.12 4.86 16.96
C GLU A 464 0.11 6.40 17.01
N PHE A 465 -0.98 7.03 16.58
CA PHE A 465 -1.13 8.48 16.61
C PHE A 465 -1.66 9.02 17.95
N ALA A 466 -1.88 8.14 18.93
CA ALA A 466 -2.40 8.48 20.27
C ALA A 466 -3.66 9.37 20.21
N ALA A 467 -4.62 9.02 19.32
CA ALA A 467 -5.82 9.80 19.07
C ALA A 467 -7.00 8.95 18.63
N GLU A 468 -8.20 9.35 19.01
CA GLU A 468 -9.47 8.80 18.50
C GLU A 468 -9.71 9.30 17.06
N LEU A 469 -8.91 8.80 16.12
CA LEU A 469 -8.96 9.23 14.72
C LEU A 469 -10.24 8.73 14.04
N PRO A 470 -11.05 9.63 13.45
CA PRO A 470 -12.09 9.24 12.52
C PRO A 470 -11.49 8.65 11.23
N PHE A 471 -12.13 7.57 10.74
CA PHE A 471 -11.78 6.96 9.46
C PHE A 471 -12.90 7.16 8.44
N LEU A 472 -12.54 7.64 7.27
CA LEU A 472 -13.42 7.80 6.12
C LEU A 472 -13.04 6.74 5.09
N ILE A 473 -13.85 5.69 5.01
CA ILE A 473 -13.57 4.51 4.19
C ILE A 473 -14.27 4.66 2.84
N VAL A 474 -13.53 4.51 1.74
CA VAL A 474 -14.12 4.44 0.40
C VAL A 474 -14.50 2.99 0.11
N GLU A 475 -15.78 2.73 -0.12
CA GLU A 475 -16.27 1.44 -0.59
C GLU A 475 -15.78 1.19 -2.02
N LEU A 476 -15.45 -0.06 -2.37
CA LEU A 476 -14.97 -0.37 -3.72
C LEU A 476 -16.02 -0.07 -4.79
N PRO A 477 -15.66 0.63 -5.88
CA PRO A 477 -16.54 0.91 -7.01
C PRO A 477 -16.82 -0.35 -7.84
N ASN A 478 -17.67 -0.26 -8.84
CA ASN A 478 -17.90 -1.31 -9.84
C ASN A 478 -16.63 -1.61 -10.62
N PHE A 479 -16.34 -2.90 -10.78
CA PHE A 479 -15.27 -3.40 -11.64
C PHE A 479 -15.47 -4.89 -11.93
N GLY A 480 -15.26 -5.34 -13.17
CA GLY A 480 -15.36 -6.74 -13.56
C GLY A 480 -16.68 -7.08 -14.25
N SER A 481 -17.17 -8.29 -14.03
CA SER A 481 -18.32 -8.83 -14.75
C SER A 481 -19.64 -8.17 -14.37
N ILE A 482 -20.45 -7.80 -15.36
CA ILE A 482 -21.84 -7.38 -15.14
C ILE A 482 -22.69 -8.63 -14.94
N PRO A 483 -23.31 -8.82 -13.74
CA PRO A 483 -24.10 -10.01 -13.47
C PRO A 483 -25.42 -10.00 -14.23
N THR A 484 -25.74 -11.09 -14.93
CA THR A 484 -27.04 -11.34 -15.55
C THR A 484 -27.92 -12.27 -14.72
N ALA A 485 -27.35 -12.90 -13.71
CA ALA A 485 -27.99 -13.74 -12.69
C ALA A 485 -27.26 -13.57 -11.36
N PRO A 486 -27.88 -13.90 -10.20
CA PRO A 486 -27.18 -13.92 -8.92
C PRO A 486 -25.91 -14.77 -8.97
N MET A 487 -24.80 -14.26 -8.48
CA MET A 487 -23.50 -14.91 -8.57
C MET A 487 -22.69 -14.80 -7.27
N ALA A 488 -21.68 -15.65 -7.16
CA ALA A 488 -20.59 -15.45 -6.21
C ALA A 488 -19.72 -14.28 -6.67
N SER A 489 -19.33 -13.41 -5.75
CA SER A 489 -18.48 -12.28 -6.06
C SER A 489 -17.61 -11.95 -4.84
N ASP A 490 -16.31 -12.07 -5.02
CA ASP A 490 -15.33 -11.67 -4.01
C ASP A 490 -15.34 -10.16 -3.81
N TRP A 491 -15.63 -9.41 -4.87
CA TRP A 491 -15.77 -7.96 -4.86
C TRP A 491 -16.94 -7.50 -3.99
N ALA A 492 -18.10 -8.16 -4.12
CA ALA A 492 -19.26 -7.90 -3.28
C ALA A 492 -19.03 -8.32 -1.82
N ASN A 493 -18.36 -9.46 -1.59
CA ASN A 493 -17.95 -9.90 -0.25
C ASN A 493 -17.05 -8.86 0.43
N LEU A 494 -16.12 -8.26 -0.33
CA LEU A 494 -15.21 -7.23 0.21
C LEU A 494 -15.97 -5.94 0.56
N ARG A 495 -16.87 -5.45 -0.30
CA ARG A 495 -17.72 -4.29 0.01
C ARG A 495 -18.54 -4.52 1.29
N GLU A 496 -19.11 -5.71 1.43
CA GLU A 496 -19.84 -6.08 2.65
C GLU A 496 -18.93 -6.10 3.88
N ALA A 497 -17.68 -6.57 3.74
CA ALA A 497 -16.69 -6.52 4.82
C ALA A 497 -16.34 -5.06 5.22
N GLN A 498 -16.17 -4.15 4.23
CA GLN A 498 -15.98 -2.72 4.47
C GLN A 498 -17.18 -2.11 5.22
N ARG A 499 -18.40 -2.36 4.72
CA ARG A 499 -19.65 -1.90 5.34
C ARG A 499 -19.77 -2.36 6.78
N ARG A 500 -19.53 -3.66 7.06
CA ARG A 500 -19.61 -4.24 8.42
C ARG A 500 -18.56 -3.68 9.36
N ALA A 501 -17.32 -3.47 8.88
CA ALA A 501 -16.27 -2.85 9.68
C ALA A 501 -16.68 -1.43 10.11
N VAL A 502 -17.18 -0.62 9.19
CA VAL A 502 -17.64 0.75 9.46
C VAL A 502 -18.85 0.75 10.41
N LEU A 503 -19.84 -0.13 10.21
CA LEU A 503 -21.01 -0.21 11.10
C LEU A 503 -20.66 -0.59 12.55
N SER A 504 -19.55 -1.28 12.76
CA SER A 504 -19.09 -1.68 14.10
C SER A 504 -18.23 -0.61 14.80
N ASP A 505 -17.95 0.51 14.14
CA ASP A 505 -17.03 1.54 14.64
C ASP A 505 -17.69 2.93 14.59
N PRO A 506 -18.00 3.55 15.75
CA PRO A 506 -18.69 4.85 15.81
C PRO A 506 -17.83 6.01 15.30
N HIS A 507 -16.53 5.80 15.11
CA HIS A 507 -15.58 6.77 14.56
C HIS A 507 -15.18 6.43 13.12
N ALA A 508 -16.05 5.72 12.38
CA ALA A 508 -15.85 5.43 10.96
C ALA A 508 -17.10 5.81 10.14
N ALA A 509 -16.89 6.25 8.90
CA ALA A 509 -17.95 6.52 7.94
C ALA A 509 -17.59 5.96 6.57
N LEU A 510 -18.61 5.52 5.81
CA LEU A 510 -18.45 4.93 4.49
C LEU A 510 -18.75 5.98 3.41
N ALA A 511 -17.87 6.12 2.44
CA ALA A 511 -18.14 6.81 1.18
C ALA A 511 -18.50 5.76 0.12
N VAL A 512 -19.79 5.59 -0.14
CA VAL A 512 -20.30 4.63 -1.14
C VAL A 512 -19.90 5.09 -2.54
N THR A 513 -19.35 4.22 -3.37
CA THR A 513 -18.88 4.54 -4.73
C THR A 513 -19.36 3.56 -5.80
N ILE A 514 -20.40 2.79 -5.51
CA ILE A 514 -20.93 1.75 -6.39
C ILE A 514 -21.32 2.25 -7.80
N ASP A 515 -21.71 3.50 -7.92
CA ASP A 515 -22.13 4.18 -9.16
C ASP A 515 -21.02 4.97 -9.85
N VAL A 516 -19.80 4.97 -9.28
CA VAL A 516 -18.64 5.73 -9.80
C VAL A 516 -17.74 4.85 -10.69
N GLY A 517 -17.79 3.52 -10.49
CA GLY A 517 -16.95 2.56 -11.18
C GLY A 517 -17.39 2.25 -12.61
N GLU A 518 -16.48 1.68 -13.37
CA GLU A 518 -16.68 1.21 -14.74
C GLU A 518 -16.26 -0.27 -14.84
N PRO A 519 -17.04 -1.15 -15.50
CA PRO A 519 -16.74 -2.59 -15.52
C PRO A 519 -15.36 -2.98 -16.07
N GLN A 520 -14.80 -2.21 -17.01
CA GLN A 520 -13.51 -2.47 -17.62
C GLN A 520 -12.37 -1.60 -17.06
N GLU A 521 -12.65 -0.65 -16.16
CA GLU A 521 -11.65 0.26 -15.62
C GLU A 521 -11.51 0.10 -14.10
N LEU A 522 -10.42 -0.52 -13.67
CA LEU A 522 -10.10 -0.73 -12.25
C LEU A 522 -9.92 0.62 -11.50
N HIS A 523 -9.51 1.65 -12.23
CA HIS A 523 -9.20 2.97 -11.68
C HIS A 523 -10.13 4.04 -12.25
N PRO A 524 -11.41 4.08 -11.84
CA PRO A 524 -12.37 5.03 -12.40
C PRO A 524 -11.88 6.47 -12.24
N PRO A 525 -11.93 7.29 -13.32
CA PRO A 525 -11.35 8.64 -13.31
C PRO A 525 -12.18 9.67 -12.54
N ASP A 526 -13.46 9.41 -12.22
CA ASP A 526 -14.31 10.34 -11.44
C ASP A 526 -13.94 10.35 -9.95
N LYS A 527 -12.73 10.81 -9.66
CA LYS A 527 -12.27 11.03 -8.27
C LYS A 527 -12.92 12.26 -7.62
N GLN A 528 -13.59 13.11 -8.42
CA GLN A 528 -14.37 14.23 -7.89
C GLN A 528 -15.58 13.75 -7.09
N ALA A 529 -16.32 12.74 -7.59
CA ALA A 529 -17.40 12.11 -6.84
C ALA A 529 -16.91 11.48 -5.54
N VAL A 530 -15.77 10.77 -5.59
CA VAL A 530 -15.12 10.20 -4.40
C VAL A 530 -14.80 11.29 -3.38
N GLY A 531 -14.13 12.37 -3.81
CA GLY A 531 -13.78 13.50 -2.93
C GLY A 531 -14.98 14.19 -2.30
N ARG A 532 -16.05 14.40 -3.07
CA ARG A 532 -17.32 14.96 -2.55
C ARG A 532 -17.95 14.08 -1.47
N ARG A 533 -17.97 12.75 -1.67
CA ARG A 533 -18.55 11.81 -0.70
C ARG A 533 -17.69 11.68 0.56
N LEU A 534 -16.38 11.68 0.42
CA LEU A 534 -15.45 11.73 1.56
C LEU A 534 -15.61 13.03 2.36
N ALA A 535 -15.72 14.19 1.69
CA ALA A 535 -15.96 15.48 2.37
C ALA A 535 -17.31 15.49 3.09
N ARG A 536 -18.35 14.90 2.49
CA ARG A 536 -19.64 14.75 3.12
C ARG A 536 -19.59 13.87 4.37
N ALA A 537 -18.91 12.72 4.29
CA ALA A 537 -18.68 11.85 5.44
C ALA A 537 -17.91 12.57 6.56
N ALA A 538 -16.90 13.38 6.22
CA ALA A 538 -16.19 14.23 7.18
C ALA A 538 -17.11 15.28 7.83
N ARG A 539 -17.93 15.96 7.06
CA ARG A 539 -18.90 16.96 7.56
C ARG A 539 -19.85 16.34 8.59
N HIS A 540 -20.34 15.14 8.33
CA HIS A 540 -21.16 14.39 9.30
C HIS A 540 -20.35 13.98 10.53
N LEU A 541 -19.31 13.17 10.34
CA LEU A 541 -18.61 12.46 11.43
C LEU A 541 -17.67 13.37 12.23
N ILE A 542 -16.96 14.29 11.54
CA ILE A 542 -15.88 15.08 12.14
C ILE A 542 -16.36 16.47 12.55
N TYR A 543 -17.25 17.06 11.77
CA TYR A 543 -17.74 18.43 11.99
C TYR A 543 -19.16 18.47 12.54
N ALA A 544 -19.80 17.30 12.76
CA ALA A 544 -21.14 17.16 13.32
C ALA A 544 -22.22 17.99 12.58
N GLU A 545 -22.05 18.16 11.26
CA GLU A 545 -23.06 18.82 10.44
C GLU A 545 -24.28 17.89 10.23
N PRO A 546 -25.50 18.45 10.13
CA PRO A 546 -26.74 17.68 9.97
C PRO A 546 -26.93 17.20 8.52
N VAL A 547 -25.98 16.44 7.99
CA VAL A 547 -26.00 15.81 6.67
C VAL A 547 -25.85 14.30 6.81
N SER A 548 -26.45 13.52 5.90
CA SER A 548 -26.18 12.06 5.85
C SER A 548 -24.72 11.80 5.49
N ALA A 549 -24.09 10.81 6.12
CA ALA A 549 -22.70 10.47 5.84
C ALA A 549 -22.50 9.86 4.46
N SER A 550 -23.34 8.89 4.07
CA SER A 550 -23.13 8.03 2.89
C SER A 550 -24.31 7.87 1.95
N GLY A 551 -25.53 8.26 2.36
CA GLY A 551 -26.78 7.96 1.67
C GLY A 551 -27.57 6.83 2.35
N PRO A 552 -28.55 6.19 1.67
CA PRO A 552 -29.45 5.20 2.29
C PRO A 552 -28.72 3.99 2.84
N VAL A 553 -28.89 3.70 4.13
CA VAL A 553 -28.27 2.56 4.84
C VAL A 553 -29.38 1.58 5.26
N PRO A 554 -29.30 0.27 4.90
CA PRO A 554 -30.28 -0.71 5.33
C PRO A 554 -30.22 -0.90 6.86
N ARG A 555 -31.39 -0.85 7.51
CA ARG A 555 -31.55 -0.99 8.97
C ARG A 555 -32.21 -2.31 9.36
N SER A 556 -33.16 -2.79 8.55
CA SER A 556 -33.92 -4.00 8.84
C SER A 556 -34.44 -4.65 7.57
N ALA A 557 -34.65 -5.97 7.61
CA ALA A 557 -35.46 -6.71 6.66
C ALA A 557 -36.46 -7.57 7.48
N LEU A 558 -37.75 -7.27 7.36
CA LEU A 558 -38.81 -7.90 8.11
C LEU A 558 -39.75 -8.64 7.16
N ARG A 559 -40.18 -9.85 7.56
CA ARG A 559 -41.22 -10.62 6.83
C ARG A 559 -42.60 -10.17 7.27
N GLU A 560 -43.37 -9.62 6.37
CA GLU A 560 -44.74 -9.13 6.58
C GLU A 560 -45.70 -9.89 5.65
N GLY A 561 -46.12 -11.10 6.05
CA GLY A 561 -46.95 -11.98 5.20
C GLY A 561 -46.24 -12.38 3.91
N ASP A 562 -46.81 -12.01 2.76
CA ASP A 562 -46.28 -12.29 1.42
C ASP A 562 -45.23 -11.26 0.95
N ARG A 563 -44.79 -10.36 1.82
CA ARG A 563 -43.80 -9.34 1.51
C ARG A 563 -42.63 -9.38 2.49
N ILE A 564 -41.47 -8.86 2.02
CA ILE A 564 -40.31 -8.55 2.84
C ILE A 564 -40.09 -7.05 2.77
N SER A 565 -40.22 -6.38 3.91
CA SER A 565 -40.07 -4.94 4.07
C SER A 565 -38.63 -4.63 4.51
N ILE A 566 -37.89 -3.84 3.69
CA ILE A 566 -36.53 -3.39 4.00
C ILE A 566 -36.61 -1.91 4.38
N GLY A 567 -36.31 -1.60 5.65
CA GLY A 567 -36.24 -0.24 6.16
C GLY A 567 -34.86 0.35 5.99
N PHE A 568 -34.78 1.60 5.53
CA PHE A 568 -33.55 2.37 5.37
C PHE A 568 -33.48 3.54 6.35
N GLY A 569 -32.27 3.84 6.85
CA GLY A 569 -31.92 5.07 7.54
C GLY A 569 -31.02 5.93 6.68
N ASP A 570 -30.66 7.11 7.19
CA ASP A 570 -29.77 8.08 6.54
C ASP A 570 -30.25 8.52 5.14
N VAL A 571 -31.56 8.54 4.93
CA VAL A 571 -32.22 8.92 3.68
C VAL A 571 -32.46 10.43 3.68
N GLU A 572 -31.89 11.16 2.74
CA GLU A 572 -32.19 12.58 2.56
C GLU A 572 -33.40 12.78 1.63
N GLY A 573 -34.50 13.27 2.21
CA GLY A 573 -35.77 13.46 1.54
C GLY A 573 -36.57 12.17 1.40
N ALA A 574 -36.33 11.37 0.40
CA ALA A 574 -36.98 10.07 0.17
C ALA A 574 -36.09 9.14 -0.68
N LEU A 575 -36.34 7.86 -0.62
CA LEU A 575 -35.78 6.90 -1.57
C LEU A 575 -36.32 7.19 -2.97
N VAL A 576 -35.45 7.12 -3.95
CA VAL A 576 -35.75 7.29 -5.38
C VAL A 576 -35.05 6.22 -6.21
N THR A 577 -35.59 5.94 -7.38
CA THR A 577 -34.98 5.05 -8.37
C THR A 577 -34.77 5.80 -9.69
N TYR A 578 -33.66 5.50 -10.37
CA TYR A 578 -33.37 6.07 -11.67
C TYR A 578 -33.72 5.08 -12.79
N SER A 579 -34.20 5.59 -13.91
CA SER A 579 -34.51 4.81 -15.13
C SER A 579 -35.58 3.72 -14.98
N SER A 580 -36.23 3.60 -13.81
CA SER A 580 -37.29 2.64 -13.51
C SER A 580 -38.08 3.13 -12.30
N ASN A 581 -39.32 2.66 -12.15
CA ASN A 581 -40.11 2.86 -10.94
C ASN A 581 -39.90 1.74 -9.88
N ARG A 582 -38.96 0.82 -10.17
CA ARG A 582 -38.57 -0.28 -9.28
C ARG A 582 -37.10 -0.17 -8.95
N ALA A 583 -36.71 -0.57 -7.76
CA ALA A 583 -35.31 -0.69 -7.38
C ALA A 583 -34.74 -2.01 -7.95
N ALA A 584 -33.77 -1.92 -8.84
CA ALA A 584 -33.10 -3.06 -9.45
C ALA A 584 -31.99 -3.60 -8.54
N GLY A 585 -31.68 -4.91 -8.66
CA GLY A 585 -30.55 -5.55 -8.00
C GLY A 585 -30.84 -6.14 -6.60
N PHE A 586 -32.11 -6.33 -6.25
CA PHE A 586 -32.47 -7.08 -5.05
C PHE A 586 -32.48 -8.58 -5.30
N GLU A 587 -31.94 -9.34 -4.35
CA GLU A 587 -31.93 -10.81 -4.35
C GLU A 587 -32.49 -11.34 -3.03
N LEU A 588 -33.25 -12.45 -3.12
CA LEU A 588 -33.64 -13.25 -1.97
C LEU A 588 -32.85 -14.56 -1.97
N CYS A 589 -32.22 -14.88 -0.84
CA CYS A 589 -31.36 -16.04 -0.68
C CYS A 589 -31.78 -16.88 0.52
N ALA A 590 -31.80 -18.23 0.38
CA ALA A 590 -31.82 -19.16 1.49
C ALA A 590 -30.40 -19.39 2.04
N ALA A 591 -30.13 -20.51 2.72
CA ALA A 591 -28.80 -20.78 3.29
C ALA A 591 -27.70 -20.85 2.24
N GLU A 592 -27.96 -21.59 1.15
CA GLU A 592 -26.99 -21.78 0.06
C GLU A 592 -26.91 -20.55 -0.86
N GLN A 593 -25.72 -20.22 -1.34
CA GLN A 593 -25.53 -19.10 -2.26
C GLN A 593 -26.22 -19.32 -3.60
N SER A 594 -26.25 -20.55 -4.11
CA SER A 594 -26.95 -20.95 -5.34
C SER A 594 -28.47 -20.79 -5.26
N SER A 595 -29.03 -20.55 -4.06
CA SER A 595 -30.45 -20.31 -3.85
C SER A 595 -30.88 -18.88 -4.13
N CYS A 596 -29.95 -17.95 -4.34
CA CYS A 596 -30.25 -16.54 -4.58
C CYS A 596 -30.99 -16.37 -5.92
N ARG A 597 -31.95 -15.47 -5.93
CA ARG A 597 -32.71 -15.08 -7.15
C ARG A 597 -33.11 -13.62 -7.08
N TYR A 598 -33.10 -12.96 -8.23
CA TYR A 598 -33.62 -11.61 -8.34
C TYR A 598 -35.11 -11.56 -8.07
N VAL A 599 -35.55 -10.48 -7.45
CA VAL A 599 -36.94 -10.26 -7.07
C VAL A 599 -37.37 -8.85 -7.43
N ASP A 600 -38.65 -8.71 -7.75
CA ASP A 600 -39.29 -7.43 -7.97
C ASP A 600 -39.37 -6.65 -6.66
N SER A 601 -39.26 -5.33 -6.77
CA SER A 601 -39.30 -4.40 -5.65
C SER A 601 -40.27 -3.24 -5.88
N VAL A 602 -40.79 -2.68 -4.81
CA VAL A 602 -41.55 -1.42 -4.83
C VAL A 602 -40.97 -0.50 -3.76
N VAL A 603 -40.73 0.76 -4.12
CA VAL A 603 -40.24 1.78 -3.18
C VAL A 603 -41.42 2.52 -2.56
N GLU A 604 -41.51 2.52 -1.22
CA GLU A 604 -42.56 3.20 -0.44
C GLU A 604 -41.92 4.02 0.69
N GLY A 605 -41.79 5.33 0.47
CA GLY A 605 -41.20 6.26 1.44
C GLY A 605 -39.72 5.97 1.70
N ASP A 606 -39.39 5.52 2.91
CA ASP A 606 -38.07 5.07 3.36
C ASP A 606 -37.88 3.54 3.35
N ARG A 607 -38.77 2.82 2.67
CA ARG A 607 -38.77 1.36 2.61
C ARG A 607 -38.77 0.85 1.17
N VAL A 608 -38.26 -0.38 1.03
CA VAL A 608 -38.40 -1.18 -0.17
C VAL A 608 -39.12 -2.47 0.17
N LEU A 609 -40.21 -2.75 -0.54
CA LEU A 609 -40.99 -3.97 -0.41
C LEU A 609 -40.61 -4.95 -1.50
N LEU A 610 -40.30 -6.20 -1.13
CA LEU A 610 -40.00 -7.29 -2.03
C LEU A 610 -41.12 -8.34 -1.98
N ASP A 611 -41.39 -9.01 -3.10
CA ASP A 611 -42.32 -10.14 -3.17
C ASP A 611 -41.73 -11.37 -2.46
N ALA A 612 -42.28 -11.77 -1.30
CA ALA A 612 -41.83 -12.92 -0.54
C ALA A 612 -42.23 -14.26 -1.17
N ALA A 613 -43.27 -14.30 -2.01
CA ALA A 613 -43.68 -15.51 -2.70
C ALA A 613 -42.61 -16.03 -3.67
N ALA A 614 -41.86 -15.10 -4.32
CA ALA A 614 -40.70 -15.41 -5.14
C ALA A 614 -39.53 -16.00 -4.31
N GLY A 615 -39.53 -15.86 -2.96
CA GLY A 615 -38.46 -16.23 -2.04
C GLY A 615 -38.93 -17.15 -0.90
N ALA A 616 -39.78 -18.16 -1.17
CA ALA A 616 -40.14 -19.15 -0.17
C ALA A 616 -38.88 -19.78 0.46
N GLY A 617 -38.70 -19.64 1.79
CA GLY A 617 -37.52 -20.13 2.50
C GLY A 617 -36.30 -19.16 2.47
N ALA A 618 -36.44 -17.96 1.92
CA ALA A 618 -35.35 -16.96 2.00
C ALA A 618 -35.11 -16.51 3.45
N THR A 619 -33.85 -16.48 3.85
CA THR A 619 -33.38 -16.09 5.18
C THR A 619 -32.58 -14.78 5.15
N ARG A 620 -32.18 -14.31 3.96
CA ARG A 620 -31.41 -13.07 3.77
C ARG A 620 -31.78 -12.35 2.49
N VAL A 621 -31.57 -11.05 2.50
CA VAL A 621 -31.69 -10.15 1.36
C VAL A 621 -30.31 -9.65 0.97
N ARG A 622 -30.02 -9.64 -0.32
CA ARG A 622 -28.92 -8.90 -0.92
C ARG A 622 -29.44 -7.77 -1.79
N TYR A 623 -28.65 -6.72 -1.87
CA TYR A 623 -28.85 -5.62 -2.80
C TYR A 623 -27.54 -5.29 -3.49
N CYS A 624 -27.61 -5.03 -4.80
CA CYS A 624 -26.46 -4.58 -5.58
C CYS A 624 -25.26 -5.55 -5.49
N TRP A 625 -25.54 -6.87 -5.51
CA TRP A 625 -24.53 -7.91 -5.29
C TRP A 625 -23.88 -8.35 -6.62
N GLY A 626 -22.55 -8.37 -6.69
CA GLY A 626 -21.78 -8.74 -7.88
C GLY A 626 -20.52 -7.88 -8.04
N ASP A 627 -19.76 -8.11 -9.08
CA ASP A 627 -18.54 -7.37 -9.38
C ASP A 627 -18.89 -5.96 -9.89
N ALA A 628 -19.68 -5.89 -10.97
CA ALA A 628 -20.21 -4.62 -11.52
C ALA A 628 -21.76 -4.68 -11.65
N PRO A 629 -22.51 -4.76 -10.53
CA PRO A 629 -23.96 -4.90 -10.57
C PRO A 629 -24.65 -3.62 -11.05
N LEU A 630 -25.79 -3.82 -11.74
CA LEU A 630 -26.68 -2.73 -12.11
C LEU A 630 -27.69 -2.47 -10.96
N CYS A 631 -27.59 -1.31 -10.34
CA CYS A 631 -28.46 -0.87 -9.25
C CYS A 631 -28.81 0.61 -9.41
N ASN A 632 -30.01 0.99 -8.94
CA ASN A 632 -30.57 2.30 -9.24
C ASN A 632 -31.26 2.97 -8.04
N LEU A 633 -31.11 2.41 -6.82
CA LEU A 633 -31.70 2.98 -5.61
C LEU A 633 -30.79 4.07 -5.04
N SER A 634 -31.35 5.23 -4.82
CA SER A 634 -30.67 6.40 -4.25
C SER A 634 -31.65 7.18 -3.36
N ASP A 635 -31.18 8.23 -2.74
CA ASP A 635 -32.04 9.25 -2.15
C ASP A 635 -32.17 10.50 -3.03
N ARG A 636 -32.97 11.48 -2.59
CA ARG A 636 -33.18 12.74 -3.34
C ARG A 636 -31.94 13.64 -3.39
N SER A 637 -30.95 13.43 -2.55
CA SER A 637 -29.67 14.14 -2.62
C SER A 637 -28.73 13.56 -3.70
N GLY A 638 -29.12 12.45 -4.34
CA GLY A 638 -28.35 11.76 -5.38
C GLY A 638 -27.30 10.82 -4.81
N LEU A 639 -27.39 10.45 -3.53
CA LEU A 639 -26.50 9.46 -2.94
C LEU A 639 -27.05 8.05 -3.15
N PRO A 640 -26.25 7.10 -3.68
CA PRO A 640 -26.69 5.72 -3.90
C PRO A 640 -26.78 4.95 -2.60
N ALA A 641 -27.71 4.00 -2.53
CA ALA A 641 -27.65 2.94 -1.54
C ALA A 641 -26.48 2.00 -1.87
N GLY A 642 -25.58 1.77 -0.91
CA GLY A 642 -24.46 0.83 -1.05
C GLY A 642 -24.92 -0.62 -1.12
N PRO A 643 -24.09 -1.54 -1.65
CA PRO A 643 -24.33 -2.98 -1.60
C PRO A 643 -24.43 -3.51 -0.17
N PHE A 644 -25.27 -4.51 0.02
CA PHE A 644 -25.41 -5.14 1.34
C PHE A 644 -25.96 -6.56 1.28
N GLU A 645 -25.71 -7.32 2.36
CA GLU A 645 -26.42 -8.54 2.73
C GLU A 645 -26.92 -8.42 4.17
N ILE A 646 -28.24 -8.58 4.40
CA ILE A 646 -28.85 -8.57 5.73
C ILE A 646 -29.81 -9.75 5.93
N ALA A 647 -29.91 -10.22 7.19
CA ALA A 647 -30.82 -11.29 7.55
C ALA A 647 -32.28 -10.82 7.56
N ILE A 648 -33.19 -11.66 7.06
CA ILE A 648 -34.63 -11.46 7.17
C ILE A 648 -35.05 -11.92 8.57
N ARG A 649 -35.77 -11.06 9.27
CA ARG A 649 -36.39 -11.36 10.58
C ARG A 649 -37.89 -11.64 10.40
N PRO A 650 -38.46 -12.51 11.27
CA PRO A 650 -39.89 -12.73 11.32
C PRO A 650 -40.68 -11.45 11.59
#